data_dfb689e0f28b9e5b73d20e052581357c
#
_entry.id   dfb689e0f28b9e5b73d20e052581357c
#
_cell.length_a   1.000
_cell.length_b   1.000
_cell.length_c   1.000
_cell.angle_alpha   90.00
_cell.angle_beta   90.00
_cell.angle_gamma   90.00
#
_symmetry.space_group_name_H-M   'P 1'
#
loop_
_entity.id
_entity.type
_entity.pdbx_description
1 polymer ?
#
loop_
_entity_poly.entity_id
_entity_poly.type
_entity_poly.pdbx_seq_one_letter_code
_entity_poly.pdbx_strand_id
1 'polypeptide(L)'
;MKNIRKIMLTCFAAISLLAAIPSTAQSTLPTGALPMIVAPHNQTLNYKERTLCFDITANVDYTATSDVAWATVTKSQNGIFVHVDQNYYGESRIANITFKSTTTDLSQVLKLTQQADASANELPQDPVIRPTNVTANNSMSGHSANLTLDKDYASIWHTAWGAGGFNVTESNPAVLTYSFSGNNQIDYINYVPRQDSQTNGSFEKVQVLIRLQDESAFILYKTFNWSGDNSVKQISFGTPLKNVAQIQFRVLSGAGGFASCAEMEFRQRTSMSAFDIFTDDLYTALKPGVTEAQIDTISVPLIRALAHQIYDGTYSTKYRVAEYPCYNSPRYYSKLWNAPGKYYDQLSGVTGINIPSGSTTAVVVRGIPSGMNVTLKVVAWYEGKDGGNFDGGNPITSTFALNNGINVINYTFGYDGLAYICYTAEGNSSDYAPIKAHFINGQVNGYLSPEKTNEEMHALTGNAKNICMDVVGKHVHSVWTSKGLHNYCKSTDGTSIGYRQYMNVLDTLITWEQRLLGFEKYNSLPNLRTMAYSNYTYYMFQGGFGVSFHHTQEHRVLNCRTLVYNDEDAIWGLSHEWGHQHQMLPYFNWAGMSEVSNNMNSYYNVMHMGYPYDREGQFRNWINFANNVVLNDNAYASERKVSEHRRQAFLHQDEVNWNAELQDFTRTTGADSVITACSVDATRGWALQDLGVNHALAPLVDLYNYFSENGFPDIAPDWYESLRQSDNAEGSKIEKQNGLDKYELLASAQNGSNVKWNAYKTAYPTSVWTTHNFVAPSRGWYSNSVPFIFNYIRKVSRLTGYNLTPFFEKWGFLRQVSMRVGDYGDKWYILTPSMYDEFVQDMDALGLQECNAEMIRTISTYKGKRFARPTFPN
;
A
#
# COMPACT_ATOMS: atom_id res chain seq x y z
N MET A 1 0.23 -35.52 46.12
CA MET A 1 1.67 -35.79 46.00
C MET A 1 1.99 -37.17 46.62
N LYS A 2 1.45 -38.26 46.09
CA LYS A 2 1.80 -39.64 46.60
C LYS A 2 1.71 -40.72 45.50
N ASN A 3 1.52 -40.37 44.21
CA ASN A 3 1.37 -41.36 43.11
C ASN A 3 2.37 -41.22 41.95
N ILE A 4 3.42 -40.41 42.08
CA ILE A 4 4.45 -40.23 41.02
C ILE A 4 5.77 -40.97 41.34
N ARG A 5 5.90 -41.59 42.49
CA ARG A 5 7.12 -42.32 42.92
C ARG A 5 7.13 -43.81 42.62
N LYS A 6 6.11 -44.37 41.94
CA LYS A 6 6.06 -45.83 41.68
C LYS A 6 6.29 -46.26 40.23
N ILE A 7 6.53 -45.32 39.31
CA ILE A 7 6.80 -45.64 37.88
C ILE A 7 8.29 -45.51 37.51
N MET A 8 9.14 -44.95 38.40
CA MET A 8 10.59 -44.83 38.13
C MET A 8 11.47 -45.98 38.68
N LEU A 9 10.90 -47.05 39.22
CA LEU A 9 11.71 -48.12 39.79
C LEU A 9 11.54 -49.50 39.11
N THR A 10 10.84 -49.56 37.96
CA THR A 10 10.64 -50.82 37.23
C THR A 10 11.36 -50.88 35.90
N CYS A 11 12.12 -49.86 35.52
CA CYS A 11 12.94 -49.89 34.30
C CYS A 11 14.45 -50.12 34.50
N PHE A 12 14.91 -50.41 35.75
CA PHE A 12 16.34 -50.66 36.05
C PHE A 12 16.68 -52.11 36.38
N ALA A 13 15.78 -53.05 36.18
CA ALA A 13 16.03 -54.43 36.52
C ALA A 13 15.91 -55.44 35.40
N ALA A 14 16.05 -55.00 34.14
CA ALA A 14 16.03 -55.88 32.95
C ALA A 14 17.25 -55.74 32.03
N ILE A 15 18.37 -55.19 32.50
CA ILE A 15 19.65 -55.19 31.78
C ILE A 15 20.71 -55.92 32.59
N SER A 16 20.59 -57.21 32.67
CA SER A 16 21.73 -58.13 32.95
C SER A 16 21.30 -59.54 32.65
N LEU A 17 21.43 -59.95 31.41
CA LEU A 17 21.76 -61.24 30.87
C LEU A 17 21.52 -61.28 29.37
N LEU A 18 22.41 -60.69 28.59
CA LEU A 18 22.61 -61.16 27.19
C LEU A 18 24.11 -61.33 27.03
N ALA A 19 24.50 -62.61 27.00
CA ALA A 19 25.85 -63.03 26.82
C ALA A 19 26.45 -62.51 25.53
N ALA A 20 27.70 -62.08 25.53
CA ALA A 20 28.51 -61.74 24.38
C ALA A 20 28.50 -62.84 23.32
N ILE A 21 27.94 -62.51 22.15
CA ILE A 21 28.17 -63.32 20.95
C ILE A 21 29.30 -62.62 20.21
N PRO A 22 30.41 -63.30 19.85
CA PRO A 22 31.51 -62.70 19.12
C PRO A 22 31.09 -62.46 17.69
N SER A 23 31.19 -61.22 17.24
CA SER A 23 30.92 -60.78 15.86
C SER A 23 32.16 -61.02 14.99
N THR A 24 32.30 -62.20 14.43
CA THR A 24 33.05 -62.43 13.20
C THR A 24 32.34 -63.52 12.40
N ALA A 25 31.39 -63.15 11.60
CA ALA A 25 30.92 -63.92 10.49
C ALA A 25 30.40 -62.99 9.40
N GLN A 26 31.01 -62.91 8.31
CA GLN A 26 30.41 -62.47 7.05
C GLN A 26 29.14 -63.30 6.88
N SER A 27 27.96 -62.69 7.19
CA SER A 27 26.68 -63.33 7.08
C SER A 27 26.28 -63.39 5.60
N THR A 28 26.61 -64.54 4.93
CA THR A 28 25.85 -64.89 3.74
C THR A 28 24.41 -65.19 4.19
N LEU A 29 23.45 -64.41 3.67
CA LEU A 29 22.04 -64.69 3.91
C LEU A 29 21.69 -66.16 3.68
N PRO A 30 20.91 -66.80 4.57
CA PRO A 30 20.38 -68.12 4.28
C PRO A 30 19.65 -68.14 2.96
N THR A 31 19.78 -69.21 2.19
CA THR A 31 19.10 -69.31 0.90
C THR A 31 17.60 -69.12 1.05
N GLY A 32 17.08 -68.04 0.43
CA GLY A 32 15.65 -67.64 0.51
C GLY A 32 15.29 -66.54 1.53
N ALA A 33 16.22 -66.05 2.34
CA ALA A 33 16.00 -64.93 3.22
C ALA A 33 16.02 -63.62 2.41
N LEU A 34 14.99 -62.76 2.61
CA LEU A 34 14.95 -61.42 2.02
C LEU A 34 15.90 -60.47 2.77
N PRO A 35 16.62 -59.57 2.04
CA PRO A 35 17.40 -58.53 2.68
C PRO A 35 16.52 -57.65 3.58
N MET A 36 17.03 -57.35 4.78
CA MET A 36 16.28 -56.53 5.77
C MET A 36 17.21 -55.54 6.47
N ILE A 37 16.77 -54.30 6.56
CA ILE A 37 17.29 -53.25 7.46
C ILE A 37 16.06 -52.64 8.14
N VAL A 38 16.08 -52.58 9.47
CA VAL A 38 15.02 -51.93 10.25
C VAL A 38 15.61 -50.66 10.85
N ALA A 39 15.20 -49.47 10.30
CA ALA A 39 15.58 -48.19 10.87
C ALA A 39 14.85 -47.91 12.18
N PRO A 40 15.48 -47.20 13.11
CA PRO A 40 14.82 -46.74 14.31
C PRO A 40 13.65 -45.79 13.95
N HIS A 41 12.72 -45.62 14.87
CA HIS A 41 11.62 -44.65 14.70
C HIS A 41 12.16 -43.23 14.68
N ASN A 42 11.52 -42.38 13.85
CA ASN A 42 11.80 -40.95 13.79
C ASN A 42 11.74 -40.30 15.17
N GLN A 43 12.64 -39.36 15.45
CA GLN A 43 12.76 -38.72 16.74
C GLN A 43 12.72 -37.20 16.62
N THR A 44 12.15 -36.57 17.64
CA THR A 44 12.20 -35.12 17.85
C THR A 44 13.08 -34.84 19.07
N LEU A 45 14.10 -34.04 18.87
CA LEU A 45 15.09 -33.64 19.88
C LEU A 45 14.89 -32.18 20.24
N ASN A 46 15.25 -31.80 21.47
CA ASN A 46 15.38 -30.39 21.79
C ASN A 46 16.65 -29.83 21.11
N TYR A 47 16.83 -28.50 21.20
CA TYR A 47 17.90 -27.77 20.51
C TYR A 47 19.33 -28.09 20.98
N LYS A 48 19.52 -28.76 22.14
CA LYS A 48 20.85 -29.00 22.76
C LYS A 48 21.61 -30.09 22.04
N GLU A 49 22.95 -29.92 22.01
CA GLU A 49 23.90 -30.96 21.59
C GLU A 49 23.65 -32.26 22.32
N ARG A 50 23.79 -33.37 21.60
CA ARG A 50 23.77 -34.71 22.16
C ARG A 50 24.24 -35.80 21.22
N THR A 51 24.65 -36.92 21.79
CA THR A 51 24.89 -38.12 21.00
C THR A 51 23.79 -39.14 21.29
N LEU A 52 23.22 -39.68 20.23
CA LEU A 52 22.25 -40.76 20.26
C LEU A 52 22.95 -42.06 19.89
N CYS A 53 22.51 -43.19 20.47
CA CYS A 53 22.98 -44.51 20.09
C CYS A 53 21.78 -45.34 19.64
N PHE A 54 21.89 -45.96 18.47
CA PHE A 54 20.85 -46.80 17.89
C PHE A 54 21.35 -48.19 17.60
N ASP A 55 20.58 -49.19 18.02
CA ASP A 55 20.75 -50.58 17.59
C ASP A 55 19.95 -50.77 16.29
N ILE A 56 20.63 -51.22 15.24
CA ILE A 56 20.03 -51.50 13.94
C ILE A 56 19.86 -53.00 13.75
N THR A 57 18.66 -53.44 13.52
CA THR A 57 18.40 -54.83 13.15
C THR A 57 18.56 -54.98 11.63
N ALA A 58 19.58 -55.68 11.21
CA ALA A 58 19.85 -55.93 9.78
C ALA A 58 20.40 -57.31 9.58
N ASN A 59 20.05 -57.95 8.46
CA ASN A 59 20.62 -59.21 8.02
C ASN A 59 21.52 -59.04 6.78
N VAL A 60 21.87 -57.83 6.41
CA VAL A 60 22.80 -57.47 5.37
C VAL A 60 23.79 -56.44 5.88
N ASP A 61 24.98 -56.38 5.28
CA ASP A 61 25.91 -55.30 5.58
C ASP A 61 25.36 -53.97 5.07
N TYR A 62 25.57 -52.91 5.84
CA TYR A 62 25.07 -51.58 5.51
C TYR A 62 26.03 -50.47 5.93
N THR A 63 25.91 -49.33 5.23
CA THR A 63 26.49 -48.05 5.62
C THR A 63 25.43 -47.19 6.29
N ALA A 64 25.85 -46.28 7.18
CA ALA A 64 24.99 -45.25 7.76
C ALA A 64 25.59 -43.87 7.49
N THR A 65 24.81 -42.95 6.87
CA THR A 65 25.27 -41.63 6.50
C THR A 65 24.22 -40.56 6.83
N SER A 66 24.68 -39.39 7.13
CA SER A 66 23.80 -38.18 7.29
C SER A 66 23.81 -37.35 6.05
N ASP A 67 22.70 -36.71 5.72
CA ASP A 67 22.56 -35.71 4.64
C ASP A 67 22.99 -34.30 5.07
N VAL A 68 23.36 -34.10 6.35
CA VAL A 68 23.72 -32.79 6.91
C VAL A 68 25.00 -32.90 7.78
N ALA A 69 25.78 -31.82 7.84
CA ALA A 69 27.04 -31.77 8.56
C ALA A 69 26.83 -31.75 10.10
N TRP A 70 25.80 -31.13 10.59
CA TRP A 70 25.51 -30.98 12.02
C TRP A 70 24.99 -32.26 12.70
N ALA A 71 24.79 -33.30 11.96
CA ALA A 71 24.49 -34.63 12.50
C ALA A 71 25.51 -35.65 11.96
N THR A 72 26.54 -35.99 12.74
CA THR A 72 27.60 -36.89 12.33
C THR A 72 27.30 -38.31 12.75
N VAL A 73 27.57 -39.27 11.84
CA VAL A 73 27.28 -40.70 12.09
C VAL A 73 28.56 -41.50 12.23
N THR A 74 28.65 -42.27 13.30
CA THR A 74 29.75 -43.20 13.54
C THR A 74 29.18 -44.59 13.76
N LYS A 75 29.63 -45.58 12.94
CA LYS A 75 29.29 -46.99 13.13
C LYS A 75 30.38 -47.66 13.94
N SER A 76 29.99 -48.36 15.03
CA SER A 76 30.92 -49.16 15.84
C SER A 76 30.33 -50.52 16.13
N GLN A 77 31.08 -51.34 16.84
CA GLN A 77 30.58 -52.64 17.32
C GLN A 77 29.43 -52.56 18.30
N ASN A 78 29.27 -51.38 18.96
CA ASN A 78 28.28 -51.12 19.97
C ASN A 78 27.04 -50.39 19.46
N GLY A 79 26.89 -50.24 18.15
CA GLY A 79 25.75 -49.57 17.53
C GLY A 79 26.11 -48.41 16.60
N ILE A 80 25.09 -47.71 16.14
CA ILE A 80 25.22 -46.49 15.37
C ILE A 80 25.11 -45.28 16.29
N PHE A 81 26.17 -44.51 16.38
CA PHE A 81 26.19 -43.27 17.14
C PHE A 81 25.90 -42.09 16.17
N VAL A 82 24.93 -41.29 16.52
CA VAL A 82 24.62 -40.06 15.81
C VAL A 82 24.86 -38.90 16.77
N HIS A 83 25.94 -38.18 16.56
CA HIS A 83 26.21 -36.93 17.27
C HIS A 83 25.48 -35.77 16.56
N VAL A 84 24.73 -35.00 17.32
CA VAL A 84 23.92 -33.91 16.87
C VAL A 84 24.40 -32.65 17.57
N ASP A 85 24.91 -31.68 16.78
CA ASP A 85 25.38 -30.39 17.31
C ASP A 85 24.24 -29.56 17.87
N GLN A 86 24.54 -28.60 18.74
CA GLN A 86 23.53 -27.69 19.26
C GLN A 86 22.87 -26.90 18.13
N ASN A 87 21.56 -26.78 18.16
CA ASN A 87 20.82 -25.87 17.28
C ASN A 87 20.72 -24.49 17.92
N TYR A 88 21.54 -23.55 17.47
CA TYR A 88 21.53 -22.16 17.93
C TYR A 88 20.46 -21.31 17.23
N TYR A 89 19.68 -21.90 16.31
CA TYR A 89 18.78 -21.17 15.43
C TYR A 89 17.35 -21.14 15.95
N GLY A 90 16.62 -20.09 15.61
CA GLY A 90 15.21 -19.92 15.94
C GLY A 90 14.25 -20.80 15.11
N GLU A 91 14.79 -21.71 14.28
CA GLU A 91 14.01 -22.63 13.45
C GLU A 91 14.42 -24.09 13.74
N SER A 92 13.45 -24.98 13.64
CA SER A 92 13.72 -26.43 13.74
C SER A 92 14.42 -26.90 12.45
N ARG A 93 15.32 -27.87 12.60
CA ARG A 93 16.08 -28.46 11.48
C ARG A 93 15.92 -29.98 11.45
N ILE A 94 16.16 -30.58 10.28
CA ILE A 94 15.94 -32.01 10.04
C ILE A 94 17.22 -32.63 9.49
N ALA A 95 17.60 -33.78 10.04
CA ALA A 95 18.62 -34.65 9.50
C ALA A 95 17.98 -35.98 9.07
N ASN A 96 18.35 -36.49 7.90
CA ASN A 96 17.98 -37.80 7.43
C ASN A 96 19.21 -38.72 7.51
N ILE A 97 19.14 -39.67 8.41
CA ILE A 97 20.18 -40.70 8.58
C ILE A 97 19.80 -41.92 7.73
N THR A 98 20.54 -42.12 6.66
CA THR A 98 20.29 -43.16 5.66
C THR A 98 21.10 -44.42 5.98
N PHE A 99 20.42 -45.53 6.17
CA PHE A 99 20.99 -46.88 6.29
C PHE A 99 20.83 -47.57 4.96
N LYS A 100 21.93 -47.75 4.20
CA LYS A 100 21.91 -48.33 2.85
C LYS A 100 22.71 -49.65 2.81
N SER A 101 22.11 -50.71 2.27
CA SER A 101 22.78 -51.97 2.06
C SER A 101 23.99 -51.80 1.13
N THR A 102 25.09 -52.48 1.41
CA THR A 102 26.28 -52.52 0.55
C THR A 102 26.17 -53.55 -0.58
N THR A 103 25.15 -54.43 -0.49
CA THR A 103 25.02 -55.58 -1.39
C THR A 103 23.71 -55.63 -2.18
N THR A 104 22.72 -54.78 -1.80
CA THR A 104 21.40 -54.69 -2.42
C THR A 104 20.94 -53.23 -2.51
N ASP A 105 19.84 -52.96 -3.20
CA ASP A 105 19.28 -51.62 -3.29
C ASP A 105 18.47 -51.19 -2.05
N LEU A 106 18.44 -52.04 -1.01
CA LEU A 106 17.67 -51.74 0.20
C LEU A 106 18.21 -50.52 0.93
N SER A 107 17.35 -49.56 1.22
CA SER A 107 17.67 -48.37 1.99
C SER A 107 16.52 -48.01 2.94
N GLN A 108 16.88 -47.56 4.15
CA GLN A 108 15.95 -47.07 5.18
C GLN A 108 16.44 -45.74 5.72
N VAL A 109 15.52 -44.89 6.18
CA VAL A 109 15.85 -43.54 6.67
C VAL A 109 15.27 -43.32 8.05
N LEU A 110 16.11 -42.86 8.98
CA LEU A 110 15.72 -42.28 10.25
C LEU A 110 15.69 -40.77 10.12
N LYS A 111 14.53 -40.17 10.36
CA LYS A 111 14.39 -38.72 10.41
C LYS A 111 14.56 -38.20 11.83
N LEU A 112 15.56 -37.37 12.05
CA LEU A 112 15.77 -36.63 13.29
C LEU A 112 15.33 -35.18 13.10
N THR A 113 14.37 -34.71 13.90
CA THR A 113 13.93 -33.31 13.93
C THR A 113 14.50 -32.68 15.19
N GLN A 114 15.40 -31.71 15.04
CA GLN A 114 15.91 -30.95 16.17
C GLN A 114 15.15 -29.64 16.29
N GLN A 115 14.55 -29.39 17.45
CA GLN A 115 13.76 -28.18 17.72
C GLN A 115 14.61 -26.92 17.66
N ALA A 116 13.97 -25.80 17.44
CA ALA A 116 14.56 -24.47 17.56
C ALA A 116 15.03 -24.20 19.00
N ASP A 117 16.06 -23.35 19.12
CA ASP A 117 16.34 -22.65 20.38
C ASP A 117 15.32 -21.51 20.53
N ALA A 118 14.39 -21.63 21.46
CA ALA A 118 13.36 -20.61 21.66
C ALA A 118 13.95 -19.25 22.05
N SER A 119 15.17 -19.20 22.60
CA SER A 119 15.85 -17.97 22.95
C SER A 119 16.67 -17.36 21.81
N ALA A 120 16.84 -18.04 20.67
CA ALA A 120 17.71 -17.61 19.57
C ALA A 120 17.34 -16.24 18.98
N ASN A 121 16.10 -15.81 19.17
CA ASN A 121 15.64 -14.49 18.72
C ASN A 121 15.62 -13.43 19.84
N GLU A 122 16.09 -13.77 21.04
CA GLU A 122 16.09 -12.85 22.16
C GLU A 122 17.21 -11.82 22.01
N LEU A 123 16.79 -10.55 22.11
CA LEU A 123 17.67 -9.40 22.28
C LEU A 123 17.46 -8.83 23.69
N PRO A 124 18.50 -8.39 24.39
CA PRO A 124 18.32 -7.65 25.62
C PRO A 124 17.53 -6.38 25.33
N GLN A 125 16.49 -6.17 26.11
CA GLN A 125 15.74 -4.92 26.03
C GLN A 125 16.57 -3.80 26.67
N ASP A 126 16.62 -2.64 25.99
CA ASP A 126 17.24 -1.46 26.52
C ASP A 126 16.57 -1.05 27.85
N PRO A 127 17.34 -0.75 28.92
CA PRO A 127 16.80 -0.33 30.19
C PRO A 127 15.88 0.86 30.08
N VAL A 128 14.75 0.83 30.77
CA VAL A 128 13.84 1.96 30.91
C VAL A 128 14.35 2.89 32.01
N ILE A 129 14.56 4.14 31.66
CA ILE A 129 14.86 5.22 32.59
C ILE A 129 13.52 5.83 33.04
N ARG A 130 13.12 5.54 34.25
CA ARG A 130 11.82 5.97 34.77
C ARG A 130 11.85 7.41 35.28
N PRO A 131 10.93 8.28 34.79
CA PRO A 131 10.71 9.58 35.43
C PRO A 131 10.22 9.41 36.86
N THR A 132 10.61 10.33 37.73
CA THR A 132 10.12 10.41 39.12
C THR A 132 8.75 11.09 39.21
N ASN A 133 8.42 11.88 38.22
CA ASN A 133 7.12 12.58 38.13
C ASN A 133 6.79 12.96 36.68
N VAL A 134 5.50 13.06 36.37
CA VAL A 134 5.00 13.66 35.16
C VAL A 134 3.85 14.62 35.45
N THR A 135 3.83 15.74 34.75
CA THR A 135 2.75 16.74 34.83
C THR A 135 2.27 17.12 33.43
N ALA A 136 1.00 17.47 33.34
CA ALA A 136 0.41 18.03 32.13
C ALA A 136 -0.29 19.38 32.49
N ASN A 137 -0.27 20.34 31.56
CA ASN A 137 -1.02 21.58 31.72
C ASN A 137 -2.53 21.41 31.51
N ASN A 138 -2.95 20.32 30.85
CA ASN A 138 -4.35 19.96 30.67
C ASN A 138 -4.51 18.44 30.60
N SER A 139 -5.61 17.93 31.16
CA SER A 139 -5.99 16.51 31.10
C SER A 139 -7.50 16.38 31.21
N MET A 140 -8.07 15.46 30.47
CA MET A 140 -9.44 15.03 30.65
C MET A 140 -9.58 14.19 31.92
N SER A 141 -10.71 14.29 32.60
CA SER A 141 -11.01 13.45 33.78
C SER A 141 -10.89 11.96 33.42
N GLY A 142 -10.14 11.19 34.19
CA GLY A 142 -9.83 9.80 33.91
C GLY A 142 -8.66 9.58 32.94
N HIS A 143 -8.10 10.63 32.34
CA HIS A 143 -7.00 10.56 31.36
C HIS A 143 -5.80 11.41 31.80
N SER A 144 -5.31 11.15 32.99
CA SER A 144 -4.23 11.93 33.62
C SER A 144 -2.84 11.64 33.00
N ALA A 145 -1.90 12.57 33.20
CA ALA A 145 -0.52 12.43 32.70
C ALA A 145 0.19 11.15 33.17
N ASN A 146 -0.16 10.64 34.35
CA ASN A 146 0.46 9.41 34.90
C ASN A 146 0.21 8.15 34.05
N LEU A 147 -0.87 8.15 33.25
CA LEU A 147 -1.16 7.06 32.33
C LEU A 147 -0.13 6.91 31.20
N THR A 148 0.74 7.91 31.01
CA THR A 148 1.86 7.81 30.07
C THR A 148 3.06 7.02 30.60
N LEU A 149 2.97 6.48 31.83
CA LEU A 149 4.06 5.77 32.53
C LEU A 149 3.60 4.46 33.18
N ASP A 150 2.37 4.00 32.94
CA ASP A 150 1.75 2.85 33.62
C ASP A 150 2.02 1.52 32.94
N LYS A 151 2.59 1.52 31.74
CA LYS A 151 2.87 0.37 30.86
C LYS A 151 1.61 -0.31 30.30
N ASP A 152 0.47 0.35 30.38
CA ASP A 152 -0.76 -0.10 29.76
C ASP A 152 -1.01 0.70 28.48
N TYR A 153 -0.67 0.14 27.33
CA TYR A 153 -0.86 0.79 26.03
C TYR A 153 -2.34 1.01 25.65
N ALA A 154 -3.29 0.45 26.43
CA ALA A 154 -4.71 0.68 26.25
C ALA A 154 -5.20 1.93 27.02
N SER A 155 -4.48 2.35 28.05
CA SER A 155 -4.73 3.60 28.76
C SER A 155 -4.08 4.78 28.02
N ILE A 156 -4.66 5.99 28.15
CA ILE A 156 -4.09 7.18 27.51
C ILE A 156 -4.22 8.42 28.40
N TRP A 157 -3.20 9.25 28.42
CA TRP A 157 -3.38 10.68 28.69
C TRP A 157 -4.04 11.33 27.49
N HIS A 158 -4.97 12.25 27.73
CA HIS A 158 -5.64 13.03 26.67
C HIS A 158 -6.02 14.41 27.18
N THR A 159 -5.86 15.45 26.34
CA THR A 159 -6.39 16.78 26.64
C THR A 159 -7.92 16.77 26.70
N ALA A 160 -8.50 17.69 27.46
CA ALA A 160 -9.94 17.77 27.63
C ALA A 160 -10.68 17.99 26.30
N TRP A 161 -11.79 17.28 26.10
CA TRP A 161 -12.70 17.40 24.94
C TRP A 161 -14.12 17.77 25.38
N GLY A 162 -15.00 18.04 24.40
CA GLY A 162 -16.40 18.45 24.66
C GLY A 162 -16.56 19.95 24.88
N ALA A 163 -17.66 20.35 25.50
CA ALA A 163 -17.96 21.76 25.79
C ALA A 163 -16.92 22.35 26.77
N GLY A 164 -16.16 23.34 26.32
CA GLY A 164 -15.02 23.91 27.05
C GLY A 164 -13.73 23.11 26.92
N GLY A 165 -13.61 22.23 25.93
CA GLY A 165 -12.43 21.41 25.66
C GLY A 165 -11.18 22.23 25.37
N PHE A 166 -10.04 21.57 25.48
CA PHE A 166 -8.72 22.16 25.24
C PHE A 166 -8.32 22.01 23.76
N ASN A 167 -8.37 23.08 23.00
CA ASN A 167 -7.94 23.09 21.62
C ASN A 167 -6.43 23.33 21.51
N VAL A 168 -5.70 22.35 21.01
CA VAL A 168 -4.24 22.41 20.87
C VAL A 168 -3.86 23.23 19.65
N THR A 169 -3.14 24.31 19.87
CA THR A 169 -2.62 25.22 18.83
C THR A 169 -1.22 25.70 19.22
N GLU A 170 -0.52 26.35 18.29
CA GLU A 170 0.80 26.94 18.57
C GLU A 170 0.75 28.00 19.70
N SER A 171 -0.35 28.76 19.79
CA SER A 171 -0.58 29.75 20.85
C SER A 171 -1.12 29.15 22.14
N ASN A 172 -1.67 27.93 22.11
CA ASN A 172 -2.20 27.20 23.25
C ASN A 172 -1.70 25.74 23.23
N PRO A 173 -0.40 25.48 23.42
CA PRO A 173 0.16 24.15 23.31
C PRO A 173 -0.25 23.26 24.49
N ALA A 174 -0.45 21.97 24.22
CA ALA A 174 -0.49 20.98 25.29
C ALA A 174 0.93 20.69 25.75
N VAL A 175 1.15 20.60 27.06
CA VAL A 175 2.48 20.47 27.65
C VAL A 175 2.52 19.28 28.58
N LEU A 176 3.43 18.31 28.32
CA LEU A 176 3.82 17.24 29.21
C LEU A 176 5.23 17.48 29.72
N THR A 177 5.46 17.38 31.02
CA THR A 177 6.79 17.53 31.62
C THR A 177 7.10 16.32 32.47
N TYR A 178 8.19 15.65 32.13
CA TYR A 178 8.76 14.49 32.84
C TYR A 178 9.97 14.92 33.65
N SER A 179 10.00 14.56 34.94
CA SER A 179 11.12 14.87 35.83
C SER A 179 11.91 13.61 36.18
N PHE A 180 13.24 13.78 36.29
CA PHE A 180 14.16 12.67 36.56
C PHE A 180 15.04 13.02 37.76
N SER A 181 15.54 11.96 38.43
CA SER A 181 16.50 12.12 39.55
C SER A 181 17.80 11.37 39.27
N GLY A 182 18.86 11.80 39.94
CA GLY A 182 20.14 11.12 39.95
C GLY A 182 20.92 11.19 38.62
N ASN A 183 21.98 10.44 38.56
CA ASN A 183 22.78 10.26 37.36
C ASN A 183 22.01 9.35 36.41
N ASN A 184 21.39 9.91 35.38
CA ASN A 184 20.68 9.18 34.35
C ASN A 184 21.35 9.38 33.00
N GLN A 185 21.14 8.43 32.11
CA GLN A 185 21.50 8.54 30.70
C GLN A 185 20.29 8.11 29.87
N ILE A 186 19.89 8.97 28.92
CA ILE A 186 18.79 8.72 27.99
C ILE A 186 19.35 8.78 26.57
N ASP A 187 19.27 7.67 25.86
CA ASP A 187 19.75 7.55 24.48
C ASP A 187 18.65 7.79 23.45
N TYR A 188 17.42 7.45 23.81
CA TYR A 188 16.24 7.71 22.99
C TYR A 188 14.94 7.71 23.78
N ILE A 189 13.89 8.23 23.17
CA ILE A 189 12.54 8.30 23.72
C ILE A 189 11.59 7.72 22.70
N ASN A 190 10.68 6.84 23.14
CA ASN A 190 9.54 6.40 22.33
C ASN A 190 8.28 7.14 22.80
N TYR A 191 7.69 7.92 21.93
CA TYR A 191 6.32 8.37 22.06
C TYR A 191 5.39 7.32 21.43
N VAL A 192 4.57 6.72 22.24
CA VAL A 192 3.54 5.74 21.84
C VAL A 192 2.19 6.47 21.82
N PRO A 193 1.64 6.77 20.64
CA PRO A 193 0.29 7.31 20.52
C PRO A 193 -0.74 6.29 21.01
N ARG A 194 -2.00 6.71 21.10
CA ARG A 194 -3.09 5.79 21.34
C ARG A 194 -3.07 4.60 20.36
N GLN A 195 -3.39 3.40 20.86
CA GLN A 195 -3.29 2.14 20.09
C GLN A 195 -4.66 1.57 19.69
N ASP A 196 -5.72 2.34 19.86
CA ASP A 196 -7.05 2.02 19.36
C ASP A 196 -7.21 2.50 17.89
N SER A 197 -8.37 2.28 17.29
CA SER A 197 -8.64 2.64 15.89
C SER A 197 -8.75 4.15 15.63
N GLN A 198 -8.63 5.00 16.66
CA GLN A 198 -8.76 6.45 16.54
C GLN A 198 -7.41 7.14 16.55
N THR A 199 -7.29 8.27 15.87
CA THR A 199 -6.06 9.09 15.81
C THR A 199 -6.12 10.37 16.62
N ASN A 200 -7.30 10.74 17.16
CA ASN A 200 -7.48 12.00 17.88
C ASN A 200 -6.45 12.17 19.00
N GLY A 201 -5.69 13.25 18.91
CA GLY A 201 -4.65 13.59 19.86
C GLY A 201 -3.26 13.05 19.52
N SER A 202 -3.09 12.20 18.52
CA SER A 202 -1.75 11.80 18.06
C SER A 202 -0.94 13.04 17.65
N PHE A 203 0.31 13.15 18.13
CA PHE A 203 1.11 14.38 17.96
C PHE A 203 1.45 14.60 16.48
N GLU A 204 1.29 15.86 16.03
CA GLU A 204 1.67 16.32 14.69
C GLU A 204 2.90 17.24 14.77
N LYS A 205 2.79 18.37 15.39
CA LYS A 205 3.91 19.29 15.58
C LYS A 205 4.24 19.38 17.05
N VAL A 206 5.45 18.96 17.43
CA VAL A 206 5.88 18.93 18.83
C VAL A 206 7.29 19.48 19.01
N GLN A 207 7.45 20.32 20.02
CA GLN A 207 8.75 20.78 20.50
C GLN A 207 9.19 19.92 21.68
N VAL A 208 10.43 19.43 21.62
CA VAL A 208 11.07 18.73 22.73
C VAL A 208 12.09 19.67 23.35
N LEU A 209 11.89 19.97 24.63
CA LEU A 209 12.77 20.83 25.41
C LEU A 209 13.40 19.99 26.52
N ILE A 210 14.66 20.24 26.78
CA ILE A 210 15.47 19.51 27.76
C ILE A 210 16.04 20.49 28.77
N ARG A 211 16.07 20.06 30.03
CA ARG A 211 16.78 20.77 31.10
C ARG A 211 17.63 19.76 31.85
N LEU A 212 18.94 20.00 31.91
CA LEU A 212 19.89 19.19 32.68
C LEU A 212 19.87 19.57 34.14
N GLN A 213 20.54 18.80 35.03
CA GLN A 213 20.49 18.99 36.46
C GLN A 213 21.16 20.33 36.90
N ASP A 214 22.15 20.80 36.16
CA ASP A 214 22.90 22.04 36.40
C ASP A 214 22.31 23.27 35.66
N GLU A 215 21.22 23.07 34.91
CA GLU A 215 20.56 24.14 34.17
C GLU A 215 19.34 24.71 34.92
N SER A 216 19.10 26.00 34.80
CA SER A 216 17.94 26.69 35.39
C SER A 216 16.75 26.79 34.44
N ALA A 217 16.94 26.62 33.12
CA ALA A 217 15.92 26.81 32.09
C ALA A 217 15.89 25.63 31.10
N PHE A 218 14.75 25.47 30.45
CA PHE A 218 14.60 24.54 29.34
C PHE A 218 15.28 25.07 28.08
N ILE A 219 16.00 24.20 27.36
CA ILE A 219 16.58 24.46 26.05
C ILE A 219 15.81 23.65 25.02
N LEU A 220 15.41 24.27 23.93
CA LEU A 220 14.77 23.59 22.81
C LEU A 220 15.80 22.65 22.15
N TYR A 221 15.53 21.35 22.24
CA TYR A 221 16.30 20.34 21.52
C TYR A 221 15.95 20.37 20.03
N LYS A 222 14.63 20.15 19.72
CA LYS A 222 14.16 20.10 18.33
C LYS A 222 12.64 20.24 18.25
N THR A 223 12.18 20.73 17.09
CA THR A 223 10.77 20.65 16.68
C THR A 223 10.62 19.50 15.70
N PHE A 224 9.69 18.59 15.99
CA PHE A 224 9.34 17.47 15.12
C PHE A 224 7.99 17.75 14.46
N ASN A 225 7.87 17.33 13.18
CA ASN A 225 6.61 17.32 12.44
C ASN A 225 6.30 15.88 12.08
N TRP A 226 5.25 15.34 12.68
CA TRP A 226 4.78 13.97 12.48
C TRP A 226 3.43 13.96 11.78
N SER A 227 2.99 12.79 11.32
CA SER A 227 1.77 12.65 10.53
C SER A 227 0.47 12.60 11.37
N GLY A 228 0.57 12.64 12.72
CA GLY A 228 -0.61 12.50 13.59
C GLY A 228 -1.27 11.11 13.54
N ASP A 229 -0.53 10.09 13.14
CA ASP A 229 -0.95 8.70 13.09
C ASP A 229 -0.62 7.93 14.40
N ASN A 230 -1.06 6.68 14.49
CA ASN A 230 -0.85 5.82 15.66
C ASN A 230 0.48 5.05 15.65
N SER A 231 1.40 5.33 14.72
CA SER A 231 2.73 4.73 14.73
C SER A 231 3.58 5.29 15.88
N VAL A 232 4.37 4.43 16.51
CA VAL A 232 5.34 4.84 17.54
C VAL A 232 6.37 5.77 16.93
N LYS A 233 6.65 6.91 17.59
CA LYS A 233 7.66 7.86 17.16
C LYS A 233 8.86 7.80 18.10
N GLN A 234 10.02 7.49 17.55
CA GLN A 234 11.26 7.47 18.35
C GLN A 234 12.07 8.74 18.13
N ILE A 235 12.51 9.34 19.23
CA ILE A 235 13.44 10.46 19.27
C ILE A 235 14.79 9.92 19.71
N SER A 236 15.72 9.74 18.78
CA SER A 236 17.09 9.32 19.11
C SER A 236 18.01 10.52 19.28
N PHE A 237 18.82 10.48 20.32
CA PHE A 237 19.84 11.48 20.57
C PHE A 237 21.16 11.01 19.95
N GLY A 238 21.78 11.85 19.11
CA GLY A 238 23.07 11.51 18.47
C GLY A 238 24.20 11.32 19.51
N THR A 239 24.14 12.10 20.60
CA THR A 239 24.92 11.89 21.80
C THR A 239 23.95 11.65 22.95
N PRO A 240 24.17 10.63 23.80
CA PRO A 240 23.31 10.37 24.94
C PRO A 240 23.14 11.57 25.85
N LEU A 241 21.92 11.85 26.25
CA LEU A 241 21.63 12.87 27.26
C LEU A 241 22.03 12.32 28.63
N LYS A 242 22.85 13.05 29.35
CA LYS A 242 23.29 12.70 30.71
C LYS A 242 22.80 13.73 31.72
N ASN A 243 22.54 13.28 32.94
CA ASN A 243 22.14 14.14 34.05
C ASN A 243 20.90 14.98 33.70
N VAL A 244 19.91 14.39 33.07
CA VAL A 244 18.66 15.05 32.73
C VAL A 244 17.86 15.34 33.99
N ALA A 245 17.45 16.60 34.19
CA ALA A 245 16.48 16.97 35.23
C ALA A 245 15.04 16.88 34.73
N GLN A 246 14.77 17.42 33.54
CA GLN A 246 13.43 17.41 32.98
C GLN A 246 13.45 17.31 31.45
N ILE A 247 12.44 16.65 30.89
CA ILE A 247 12.12 16.69 29.47
C ILE A 247 10.67 17.17 29.32
N GLN A 248 10.47 18.17 28.45
CA GLN A 248 9.16 18.74 28.20
C GLN A 248 8.77 18.57 26.73
N PHE A 249 7.57 18.06 26.51
CA PHE A 249 6.94 18.00 25.21
C PHE A 249 5.88 19.10 25.11
N ARG A 250 6.08 20.04 24.20
CA ARG A 250 5.09 21.07 23.87
C ARG A 250 4.45 20.71 22.54
N VAL A 251 3.24 20.19 22.58
CA VAL A 251 2.47 19.78 21.41
C VAL A 251 1.79 21.02 20.85
N LEU A 252 2.25 21.46 19.67
CA LEU A 252 1.76 22.67 18.99
C LEU A 252 0.58 22.36 18.05
N SER A 253 0.49 21.13 17.56
CA SER A 253 -0.70 20.58 16.89
C SER A 253 -0.76 19.08 17.10
N GLY A 254 -1.96 18.53 17.07
CA GLY A 254 -2.25 17.11 17.12
C GLY A 254 -3.54 16.79 16.42
N ALA A 255 -3.69 15.55 16.01
CA ALA A 255 -4.83 15.09 15.23
C ALA A 255 -6.17 15.45 15.90
N GLY A 256 -7.07 16.02 15.13
CA GLY A 256 -8.37 16.49 15.63
C GLY A 256 -8.30 17.71 16.56
N GLY A 257 -7.16 18.39 16.70
CA GLY A 257 -6.98 19.55 17.59
C GLY A 257 -6.75 19.17 19.06
N PHE A 258 -6.38 17.92 19.35
CA PHE A 258 -6.13 17.39 20.69
C PHE A 258 -4.66 16.97 20.86
N ALA A 259 -4.29 16.55 22.09
CA ALA A 259 -3.07 15.82 22.35
C ALA A 259 -3.35 14.59 23.20
N SER A 260 -2.76 13.45 22.87
CA SER A 260 -2.88 12.20 23.61
C SER A 260 -1.58 11.40 23.57
N CYS A 261 -1.35 10.56 24.57
CA CYS A 261 -0.19 9.69 24.67
C CYS A 261 -0.59 8.42 25.46
N ALA A 262 -0.34 7.25 24.89
CA ALA A 262 -0.53 6.01 25.62
C ALA A 262 0.67 5.77 26.55
N GLU A 263 1.91 5.84 26.00
CA GLU A 263 3.11 5.62 26.80
C GLU A 263 4.25 6.53 26.32
N MET A 264 5.08 6.97 27.26
CA MET A 264 6.30 7.72 26.96
C MET A 264 7.48 7.00 27.60
N GLU A 265 8.27 6.32 26.77
CA GLU A 265 9.36 5.49 27.24
C GLU A 265 10.71 6.20 27.04
N PHE A 266 11.43 6.36 28.12
CA PHE A 266 12.79 6.89 28.11
C PHE A 266 13.75 5.71 28.23
N ARG A 267 14.67 5.54 27.30
CA ARG A 267 15.50 4.33 27.16
C ARG A 267 16.99 4.68 27.14
N GLN A 268 17.78 3.82 27.81
CA GLN A 268 19.22 3.80 27.68
C GLN A 268 19.63 2.62 26.81
N ARG A 269 20.52 2.87 25.81
CA ARG A 269 20.99 1.78 24.96
C ARG A 269 21.93 0.86 25.74
N THR A 270 21.72 -0.43 25.62
CA THR A 270 22.64 -1.43 26.18
C THR A 270 23.91 -1.45 25.35
N SER A 271 25.09 -1.26 26.00
CA SER A 271 26.40 -1.43 25.36
C SER A 271 26.59 -2.93 25.04
N MET A 272 26.69 -3.25 23.75
CA MET A 272 26.85 -4.64 23.32
C MET A 272 28.23 -4.88 22.71
N SER A 273 29.16 -5.37 23.49
CA SER A 273 30.46 -5.87 23.02
C SER A 273 30.34 -7.05 22.04
N ALA A 274 29.17 -7.71 22.04
CA ALA A 274 28.87 -8.82 21.13
C ALA A 274 28.97 -8.49 19.62
N PHE A 275 28.88 -7.20 19.26
CA PHE A 275 29.00 -6.77 17.86
C PHE A 275 30.44 -6.52 17.40
N ASP A 276 31.40 -6.53 18.31
CA ASP A 276 32.82 -6.27 18.01
C ASP A 276 33.47 -7.32 17.13
N ILE A 277 32.83 -8.50 16.99
CA ILE A 277 33.34 -9.61 16.14
C ILE A 277 33.01 -9.44 14.65
N PHE A 278 32.13 -8.49 14.27
CA PHE A 278 31.74 -8.27 12.89
C PHE A 278 32.68 -7.26 12.19
N THR A 279 32.77 -7.37 10.86
CA THR A 279 33.61 -6.48 10.02
C THR A 279 32.92 -5.16 9.72
N ASP A 280 31.60 -5.13 9.71
CA ASP A 280 30.76 -3.99 9.27
C ASP A 280 29.67 -3.71 10.29
N ASP A 281 29.09 -2.53 10.19
CA ASP A 281 28.08 -2.05 11.11
C ASP A 281 26.65 -2.53 10.76
N LEU A 282 26.50 -3.32 9.70
CA LEU A 282 25.31 -4.07 9.37
C LEU A 282 25.37 -5.53 9.87
N TYR A 283 26.56 -5.97 10.37
CA TYR A 283 26.80 -7.30 10.92
C TYR A 283 26.64 -8.42 9.89
N THR A 284 27.18 -8.21 8.67
CA THR A 284 27.02 -9.14 7.55
C THR A 284 28.14 -10.17 7.43
N ALA A 285 29.31 -9.94 8.04
CA ALA A 285 30.47 -10.83 8.00
C ALA A 285 31.28 -10.75 9.28
N LEU A 286 31.90 -11.88 9.65
CA LEU A 286 32.81 -11.96 10.81
C LEU A 286 34.20 -11.44 10.48
N LYS A 287 34.90 -10.90 11.46
CA LYS A 287 36.32 -10.53 11.35
C LYS A 287 37.16 -11.81 11.07
N PRO A 288 38.24 -11.68 10.29
CA PRO A 288 39.17 -12.80 10.10
C PRO A 288 39.73 -13.34 11.41
N GLY A 289 39.70 -14.66 11.58
CA GLY A 289 40.26 -15.33 12.76
C GLY A 289 39.30 -15.43 13.96
N VAL A 290 38.05 -15.02 13.82
CA VAL A 290 37.02 -15.32 14.82
C VAL A 290 36.85 -16.84 14.91
N THR A 291 36.85 -17.38 16.12
CA THR A 291 36.69 -18.81 16.39
C THR A 291 35.31 -19.11 16.95
N GLU A 292 34.83 -20.33 16.78
CA GLU A 292 33.56 -20.79 17.35
C GLU A 292 33.50 -20.59 18.85
N ALA A 293 34.58 -20.91 19.59
CA ALA A 293 34.68 -20.67 21.01
C ALA A 293 34.49 -19.19 21.42
N GLN A 294 34.91 -18.25 20.58
CA GLN A 294 34.63 -16.83 20.80
C GLN A 294 33.14 -16.50 20.55
N ILE A 295 32.54 -17.12 19.52
CA ILE A 295 31.10 -16.96 19.23
C ILE A 295 30.25 -17.47 20.37
N ASP A 296 30.60 -18.63 20.97
CA ASP A 296 29.90 -19.24 22.10
C ASP A 296 29.87 -18.36 23.35
N THR A 297 30.86 -17.48 23.52
CA THR A 297 30.87 -16.51 24.63
C THR A 297 29.88 -15.36 24.47
N ILE A 298 29.26 -15.21 23.32
CA ILE A 298 28.30 -14.12 23.06
C ILE A 298 27.05 -14.35 23.91
N SER A 299 26.77 -13.43 24.83
CA SER A 299 25.64 -13.51 25.74
C SER A 299 24.29 -13.23 25.11
N VAL A 300 24.26 -12.58 23.91
CA VAL A 300 23.04 -12.23 23.19
C VAL A 300 22.68 -13.36 22.25
N PRO A 301 21.62 -14.14 22.52
CA PRO A 301 21.31 -15.34 21.75
C PRO A 301 21.14 -15.09 20.24
N LEU A 302 20.42 -14.04 19.84
CA LEU A 302 20.22 -13.72 18.42
C LEU A 302 21.55 -13.43 17.70
N ILE A 303 22.45 -12.69 18.34
CA ILE A 303 23.74 -12.34 17.74
C ILE A 303 24.66 -13.54 17.68
N ARG A 304 24.63 -14.39 18.71
CA ARG A 304 25.34 -15.67 18.71
C ARG A 304 24.84 -16.57 17.56
N ALA A 305 23.51 -16.67 17.40
CA ALA A 305 22.91 -17.44 16.30
C ALA A 305 23.31 -16.90 14.92
N LEU A 306 23.30 -15.57 14.74
CA LEU A 306 23.76 -14.93 13.50
C LEU A 306 25.25 -15.25 13.25
N ALA A 307 26.10 -15.11 14.27
CA ALA A 307 27.53 -15.34 14.15
C ALA A 307 27.83 -16.82 13.78
N HIS A 308 27.14 -17.78 14.40
CA HIS A 308 27.26 -19.19 14.01
C HIS A 308 26.85 -19.43 12.57
N GLN A 309 25.71 -18.90 12.11
CA GLN A 309 25.26 -19.08 10.73
C GLN A 309 26.23 -18.50 9.72
N ILE A 310 26.87 -17.36 10.03
CA ILE A 310 27.91 -16.76 9.17
C ILE A 310 29.17 -17.61 9.21
N TYR A 311 29.57 -18.10 10.38
CA TYR A 311 30.74 -18.96 10.57
C TYR A 311 30.62 -20.26 9.79
N ASP A 312 29.46 -20.90 9.86
CA ASP A 312 29.14 -22.15 9.16
C ASP A 312 28.86 -21.97 7.66
N GLY A 313 28.80 -20.74 7.18
CA GLY A 313 28.46 -20.42 5.78
C GLY A 313 27.01 -20.73 5.39
N THR A 314 26.12 -20.86 6.37
CA THR A 314 24.68 -21.15 6.15
C THR A 314 23.82 -19.90 6.10
N TYR A 315 24.36 -18.75 6.51
CA TYR A 315 23.66 -17.47 6.45
C TYR A 315 23.69 -16.87 5.05
N SER A 316 22.52 -16.58 4.49
CA SER A 316 22.40 -15.86 3.23
C SER A 316 21.97 -14.43 3.46
N THR A 317 22.71 -13.47 2.93
CA THR A 317 22.36 -12.04 2.92
C THR A 317 21.35 -11.68 1.83
N LYS A 318 21.05 -12.59 0.89
CA LYS A 318 20.09 -12.37 -0.20
C LYS A 318 18.70 -12.05 0.40
N TYR A 319 18.10 -10.93 0.01
CA TYR A 319 16.89 -10.31 0.53
C TYR A 319 17.00 -9.75 1.95
N ARG A 320 17.92 -10.26 2.78
CA ARG A 320 18.10 -9.77 4.15
C ARG A 320 18.81 -8.44 4.22
N VAL A 321 19.77 -8.21 3.32
CA VAL A 321 20.57 -7.00 3.24
C VAL A 321 20.30 -6.29 1.93
N ALA A 322 19.83 -5.04 2.00
CA ALA A 322 19.55 -4.25 0.81
C ALA A 322 19.67 -2.75 1.08
N GLU A 323 19.78 -1.99 0.00
CA GLU A 323 19.68 -0.53 -0.01
C GLU A 323 18.28 -0.10 -0.41
N TYR A 324 17.76 0.92 0.26
CA TYR A 324 16.42 1.45 0.03
C TYR A 324 16.52 2.93 -0.32
N PRO A 325 16.20 3.32 -1.57
CA PRO A 325 16.22 4.72 -2.00
C PRO A 325 15.09 5.51 -1.32
N CYS A 326 15.28 6.81 -1.20
CA CYS A 326 14.23 7.72 -0.84
C CYS A 326 13.29 7.96 -2.01
N TYR A 327 12.00 7.93 -1.77
CA TYR A 327 10.97 8.27 -2.76
C TYR A 327 10.26 9.57 -2.37
N ASN A 328 9.64 10.25 -3.33
CA ASN A 328 8.68 11.29 -2.99
C ASN A 328 7.48 10.67 -2.26
N SER A 329 6.91 11.38 -1.30
CA SER A 329 5.76 10.84 -0.57
C SER A 329 4.57 10.62 -1.52
N PRO A 330 3.73 9.60 -1.28
CA PRO A 330 2.49 9.44 -2.05
C PRO A 330 1.61 10.69 -2.04
N ARG A 331 1.61 11.44 -0.94
CA ARG A 331 0.88 12.71 -0.79
C ARG A 331 1.45 13.82 -1.67
N TYR A 332 2.76 13.84 -1.89
CA TYR A 332 3.40 14.79 -2.82
C TYR A 332 2.77 14.72 -4.21
N TYR A 333 2.59 13.51 -4.75
CA TYR A 333 2.00 13.33 -6.07
C TYR A 333 0.51 13.67 -6.09
N SER A 334 -0.25 13.37 -5.04
CA SER A 334 -1.65 13.75 -4.99
C SER A 334 -1.86 15.27 -5.07
N LYS A 335 -0.92 16.03 -4.49
CA LYS A 335 -0.90 17.50 -4.63
C LYS A 335 -0.44 17.94 -6.02
N LEU A 336 0.66 17.36 -6.51
CA LEU A 336 1.24 17.69 -7.81
C LEU A 336 0.24 17.53 -8.95
N TRP A 337 -0.61 16.49 -8.88
CA TRP A 337 -1.57 16.18 -9.93
C TRP A 337 -2.98 16.71 -9.67
N ASN A 338 -3.18 17.48 -8.61
CA ASN A 338 -4.49 17.97 -8.20
C ASN A 338 -5.52 16.83 -8.04
N ALA A 339 -5.09 15.72 -7.44
CA ALA A 339 -5.88 14.52 -7.19
C ALA A 339 -5.95 14.22 -5.67
N PRO A 340 -6.64 15.07 -4.88
CA PRO A 340 -6.65 14.94 -3.43
C PRO A 340 -7.25 13.61 -2.99
N GLY A 341 -6.62 13.00 -1.98
CA GLY A 341 -7.04 11.70 -1.45
C GLY A 341 -6.64 10.50 -2.30
N LYS A 342 -5.88 10.71 -3.38
CA LYS A 342 -5.32 9.66 -4.23
C LYS A 342 -3.84 9.50 -3.93
N TYR A 343 -3.38 8.26 -3.77
CA TYR A 343 -2.01 7.97 -3.36
C TYR A 343 -1.41 6.90 -4.25
N TYR A 344 -0.12 7.07 -4.58
CA TYR A 344 0.71 6.02 -5.18
C TYR A 344 1.18 5.04 -4.11
N ASP A 345 2.06 4.11 -4.49
CA ASP A 345 2.53 3.03 -3.63
C ASP A 345 3.01 3.53 -2.26
N GLN A 346 2.33 3.11 -1.21
CA GLN A 346 2.69 3.38 0.17
C GLN A 346 3.65 2.34 0.76
N LEU A 347 4.06 1.34 -0.04
CA LEU A 347 4.90 0.20 0.33
C LEU A 347 6.17 0.12 -0.53
N SER A 348 6.73 1.26 -0.89
CA SER A 348 7.77 1.43 -1.92
C SER A 348 9.06 0.60 -1.70
N GLY A 349 9.44 0.34 -0.45
CA GLY A 349 10.64 -0.42 -0.11
C GLY A 349 10.35 -1.89 0.14
N VAL A 350 10.10 -2.66 -0.91
CA VAL A 350 9.87 -4.12 -0.84
C VAL A 350 11.11 -4.82 -0.31
N THR A 351 10.97 -5.63 0.74
CA THR A 351 12.09 -6.35 1.35
C THR A 351 12.17 -7.81 0.90
N GLY A 352 11.05 -8.44 0.61
CA GLY A 352 10.95 -9.88 0.41
C GLY A 352 11.08 -10.68 1.71
N ILE A 353 10.86 -10.06 2.86
CA ILE A 353 10.89 -10.71 4.17
C ILE A 353 9.46 -10.92 4.68
N ASN A 354 9.15 -12.14 5.05
CA ASN A 354 7.97 -12.52 5.81
C ASN A 354 8.28 -12.45 7.30
N ILE A 355 7.47 -11.75 8.07
CA ILE A 355 7.55 -11.72 9.54
C ILE A 355 6.41 -12.58 10.07
N PRO A 356 6.73 -13.73 10.73
CA PRO A 356 5.71 -14.61 11.26
C PRO A 356 4.90 -13.95 12.36
N SER A 357 3.63 -14.35 12.46
CA SER A 357 2.74 -13.97 13.55
C SER A 357 3.35 -14.27 14.92
N GLY A 358 3.25 -13.32 15.85
CA GLY A 358 3.75 -13.46 17.20
C GLY A 358 5.28 -13.49 17.34
N SER A 359 6.03 -13.11 16.29
CA SER A 359 7.49 -13.16 16.29
C SER A 359 8.15 -11.81 16.61
N THR A 360 9.40 -11.91 17.06
CA THR A 360 10.30 -10.75 17.21
C THR A 360 11.35 -10.79 16.12
N THR A 361 11.47 -9.69 15.35
CA THR A 361 12.44 -9.53 14.28
C THR A 361 13.40 -8.37 14.62
N ALA A 362 14.69 -8.57 14.38
CA ALA A 362 15.70 -7.54 14.53
C ALA A 362 16.11 -7.01 13.16
N VAL A 363 16.04 -5.69 13.00
CA VAL A 363 16.41 -4.99 11.78
C VAL A 363 17.48 -3.96 12.10
N VAL A 364 18.65 -4.10 11.49
CA VAL A 364 19.72 -3.11 11.56
C VAL A 364 19.53 -2.12 10.44
N VAL A 365 19.52 -0.82 10.74
CA VAL A 365 19.39 0.23 9.72
C VAL A 365 20.55 1.22 9.85
N ARG A 366 21.06 1.70 8.72
CA ARG A 366 22.10 2.70 8.61
C ARG A 366 21.77 3.73 7.54
N GLY A 367 22.20 4.96 7.79
CA GLY A 367 22.09 6.04 6.80
C GLY A 367 20.80 6.85 6.87
N ILE A 368 19.93 6.66 7.89
CA ILE A 368 18.76 7.52 8.07
C ILE A 368 19.23 8.94 8.38
N PRO A 369 18.87 9.92 7.53
CA PRO A 369 19.24 11.32 7.76
C PRO A 369 18.54 11.88 9.00
N SER A 370 19.18 12.83 9.66
CA SER A 370 18.59 13.51 10.82
C SER A 370 17.27 14.18 10.45
N GLY A 371 16.20 13.88 11.18
CA GLY A 371 14.87 14.44 10.99
C GLY A 371 13.99 13.73 9.97
N MET A 372 14.52 12.71 9.28
CA MET A 372 13.69 11.86 8.42
C MET A 372 12.94 10.81 9.24
N ASN A 373 11.68 10.60 8.87
CA ASN A 373 10.85 9.54 9.44
C ASN A 373 10.88 8.33 8.49
N VAL A 374 11.52 7.25 8.92
CA VAL A 374 11.56 5.98 8.20
C VAL A 374 10.76 4.96 8.99
N THR A 375 9.87 4.24 8.33
CA THR A 375 9.04 3.24 8.99
C THR A 375 9.18 1.88 8.34
N LEU A 376 9.03 0.83 9.16
CA LEU A 376 8.78 -0.52 8.70
C LEU A 376 7.27 -0.76 8.77
N LYS A 377 6.64 -1.08 7.65
CA LYS A 377 5.28 -1.58 7.60
C LYS A 377 5.32 -3.10 7.46
N VAL A 378 4.58 -3.79 8.31
CA VAL A 378 4.33 -5.23 8.21
C VAL A 378 2.88 -5.40 7.82
N VAL A 379 2.65 -5.89 6.60
CA VAL A 379 1.32 -5.95 6.00
C VAL A 379 0.85 -7.39 5.94
N ALA A 380 -0.22 -7.68 6.66
CA ALA A 380 -0.88 -8.98 6.63
C ALA A 380 -1.85 -9.02 5.43
N TRP A 381 -1.39 -9.61 4.34
CA TRP A 381 -2.18 -9.96 3.18
C TRP A 381 -2.93 -11.25 3.47
N TYR A 382 -4.06 -11.15 4.16
CA TYR A 382 -4.70 -12.30 4.74
C TYR A 382 -6.00 -12.66 4.05
N GLU A 383 -6.17 -13.95 3.77
CA GLU A 383 -7.43 -14.54 3.40
C GLU A 383 -8.30 -14.73 4.65
N GLY A 384 -9.22 -13.80 4.90
CA GLY A 384 -10.19 -13.98 5.98
C GLY A 384 -11.14 -15.14 5.68
N LYS A 385 -11.34 -16.02 6.65
CA LYS A 385 -12.54 -16.87 6.64
C LYS A 385 -13.75 -15.96 6.80
N ASP A 386 -14.80 -16.17 5.99
CA ASP A 386 -16.07 -15.48 6.10
C ASP A 386 -16.05 -13.97 5.78
N GLY A 387 -15.45 -13.58 4.67
CA GLY A 387 -15.54 -12.22 4.15
C GLY A 387 -14.35 -11.31 4.44
N GLY A 388 -13.24 -11.87 4.88
CA GLY A 388 -11.94 -11.21 4.96
C GLY A 388 -11.83 -10.13 6.03
N ASN A 389 -10.77 -10.15 6.79
CA ASN A 389 -10.44 -9.09 7.73
C ASN A 389 -9.67 -7.95 7.06
N PHE A 390 -10.10 -7.55 5.85
CA PHE A 390 -9.65 -6.31 5.27
C PHE A 390 -10.54 -5.19 5.80
N ASP A 391 -9.96 -4.21 6.44
CA ASP A 391 -10.67 -2.98 6.80
C ASP A 391 -11.10 -2.27 5.51
N GLY A 392 -12.40 -2.36 5.18
CA GLY A 392 -12.94 -1.80 3.94
C GLY A 392 -12.26 -2.32 2.66
N GLY A 393 -11.78 -3.57 2.63
CA GLY A 393 -11.06 -4.17 1.51
C GLY A 393 -9.54 -3.93 1.51
N ASN A 394 -8.98 -3.20 2.47
CA ASN A 394 -7.54 -2.96 2.60
C ASN A 394 -6.89 -3.97 3.55
N PRO A 395 -5.62 -4.38 3.29
CA PRO A 395 -4.89 -5.27 4.18
C PRO A 395 -4.55 -4.58 5.50
N ILE A 396 -4.43 -5.37 6.56
CA ILE A 396 -4.09 -4.86 7.88
C ILE A 396 -2.59 -4.59 7.98
N THR A 397 -2.24 -3.41 8.45
CA THR A 397 -0.86 -2.94 8.53
C THR A 397 -0.46 -2.64 9.97
N SER A 398 0.66 -3.23 10.41
CA SER A 398 1.38 -2.82 11.61
C SER A 398 2.55 -1.94 11.21
N THR A 399 2.72 -0.79 11.86
CA THR A 399 3.77 0.20 11.51
C THR A 399 4.73 0.40 12.67
N PHE A 400 6.03 0.35 12.38
CA PHE A 400 7.10 0.50 13.36
C PHE A 400 8.06 1.59 12.89
N ALA A 401 8.48 2.48 13.79
CA ALA A 401 9.51 3.46 13.48
C ALA A 401 10.87 2.77 13.36
N LEU A 402 11.67 3.16 12.37
CA LEU A 402 13.04 2.69 12.20
C LEU A 402 14.04 3.81 12.51
N ASN A 403 15.12 3.44 13.18
CA ASN A 403 16.22 4.32 13.55
C ASN A 403 17.55 3.71 13.15
N ASN A 404 18.59 4.55 13.03
CA ASN A 404 19.94 4.05 12.84
C ASN A 404 20.34 3.15 14.03
N GLY A 405 20.82 1.95 13.74
CA GLY A 405 21.13 0.93 14.71
C GLY A 405 20.19 -0.27 14.61
N ILE A 406 20.13 -1.03 15.69
CA ILE A 406 19.24 -2.21 15.80
C ILE A 406 17.86 -1.74 16.21
N ASN A 407 16.86 -2.22 15.47
CA ASN A 407 15.45 -2.02 15.76
C ASN A 407 14.85 -3.39 16.08
N VAL A 408 14.16 -3.49 17.20
CA VAL A 408 13.44 -4.70 17.62
C VAL A 408 11.98 -4.56 17.29
N ILE A 409 11.50 -5.40 16.41
CA ILE A 409 10.14 -5.38 15.87
C ILE A 409 9.37 -6.52 16.55
N ASN A 410 8.51 -6.21 17.49
CA ASN A 410 7.59 -7.15 18.11
C ASN A 410 6.28 -7.19 17.33
N TYR A 411 6.14 -8.14 16.44
CA TYR A 411 4.96 -8.28 15.61
C TYR A 411 3.95 -9.20 16.24
N THR A 412 2.85 -8.66 16.75
CA THR A 412 1.85 -9.39 17.54
C THR A 412 0.55 -9.68 16.80
N PHE A 413 0.41 -9.22 15.58
CA PHE A 413 -0.80 -9.48 14.78
C PHE A 413 -0.95 -10.98 14.49
N GLY A 414 -2.19 -11.48 14.44
CA GLY A 414 -2.51 -12.90 14.38
C GLY A 414 -2.13 -13.64 13.10
N TYR A 415 -1.63 -12.94 12.09
CA TYR A 415 -1.25 -13.48 10.77
C TYR A 415 0.11 -12.99 10.33
N ASP A 416 0.83 -13.83 9.58
CA ASP A 416 2.12 -13.49 8.99
C ASP A 416 2.01 -12.26 8.09
N GLY A 417 3.04 -11.42 8.07
CA GLY A 417 3.06 -10.21 7.26
C GLY A 417 4.31 -10.05 6.41
N LEU A 418 4.16 -9.47 5.21
CA LEU A 418 5.28 -9.03 4.39
C LEU A 418 5.78 -7.67 4.89
N ALA A 419 7.10 -7.52 4.94
CA ALA A 419 7.77 -6.33 5.46
C ALA A 419 8.15 -5.34 4.36
N TYR A 420 7.93 -4.05 4.62
CA TYR A 420 8.22 -2.95 3.70
C TYR A 420 8.90 -1.80 4.42
N ILE A 421 10.02 -1.31 3.90
CA ILE A 421 10.68 -0.11 4.41
C ILE A 421 10.13 1.11 3.68
N CYS A 422 9.46 2.00 4.41
CA CYS A 422 8.89 3.23 3.87
C CYS A 422 9.82 4.40 4.19
N TYR A 423 10.56 4.83 3.17
CA TYR A 423 11.49 5.95 3.23
C TYR A 423 11.10 6.99 2.20
N THR A 424 10.41 8.05 2.64
CA THR A 424 9.81 9.05 1.76
C THR A 424 10.09 10.47 2.21
N ALA A 425 10.15 11.40 1.25
CA ALA A 425 10.31 12.83 1.47
C ALA A 425 9.12 13.62 0.87
N GLU A 426 8.73 14.72 1.53
CA GLU A 426 7.69 15.63 1.03
C GLU A 426 8.23 16.63 -0.03
N GLY A 427 9.52 16.66 -0.25
CA GLY A 427 10.21 17.49 -1.25
C GLY A 427 10.93 16.63 -2.29
N ASN A 428 12.07 17.13 -2.75
CA ASN A 428 12.92 16.41 -3.69
C ASN A 428 13.58 15.20 -3.01
N SER A 429 13.13 14.01 -3.33
CA SER A 429 13.67 12.77 -2.75
C SER A 429 15.11 12.47 -3.17
N SER A 430 15.58 13.04 -4.30
CA SER A 430 16.96 12.86 -4.76
C SER A 430 18.02 13.56 -3.88
N ASP A 431 17.60 14.43 -2.97
CA ASP A 431 18.48 15.06 -2.00
C ASP A 431 18.94 14.12 -0.88
N TYR A 432 18.35 12.91 -0.84
CA TYR A 432 18.59 11.93 0.22
C TYR A 432 19.22 10.66 -0.34
N ALA A 433 20.38 10.28 0.25
CA ALA A 433 21.04 9.03 -0.09
C ALA A 433 20.20 7.80 0.34
N PRO A 434 20.34 6.66 -0.36
CA PRO A 434 19.73 5.42 0.08
C PRO A 434 20.15 5.01 1.49
N ILE A 435 19.22 4.46 2.25
CA ILE A 435 19.51 3.82 3.52
C ILE A 435 19.82 2.34 3.32
N LYS A 436 20.58 1.75 4.27
CA LYS A 436 20.88 0.31 4.27
C LYS A 436 20.13 -0.38 5.39
N ALA A 437 19.60 -1.56 5.12
CA ALA A 437 18.94 -2.36 6.15
C ALA A 437 19.39 -3.82 6.08
N HIS A 438 19.46 -4.46 7.24
CA HIS A 438 19.73 -5.87 7.42
C HIS A 438 18.68 -6.47 8.35
N PHE A 439 17.88 -7.40 7.86
CA PHE A 439 16.97 -8.23 8.65
C PHE A 439 17.73 -9.42 9.20
N ILE A 440 18.18 -9.37 10.46
CA ILE A 440 19.00 -10.42 11.08
C ILE A 440 18.26 -11.75 11.07
N ASN A 441 16.97 -11.73 11.41
CA ASN A 441 16.07 -12.87 11.38
C ASN A 441 14.80 -12.53 10.59
N GLY A 442 13.81 -13.40 10.59
CA GLY A 442 12.66 -13.34 9.69
C GLY A 442 12.80 -14.35 8.55
N GLN A 443 11.73 -14.65 7.88
CA GLN A 443 11.71 -15.65 6.81
C GLN A 443 11.87 -14.99 5.46
N VAL A 444 12.77 -15.51 4.64
CA VAL A 444 12.93 -15.03 3.25
C VAL A 444 11.76 -15.58 2.42
N ASN A 445 10.89 -14.69 1.98
CA ASN A 445 9.84 -14.95 1.00
C ASN A 445 10.33 -14.68 -0.43
N GLY A 446 11.20 -13.68 -0.58
CA GLY A 446 11.60 -13.14 -1.87
C GLY A 446 10.50 -12.27 -2.51
N TYR A 447 10.80 -11.77 -3.68
CA TYR A 447 9.87 -11.03 -4.53
C TYR A 447 10.24 -11.21 -6.01
N LEU A 448 9.31 -10.96 -6.92
CA LEU A 448 9.51 -11.06 -8.35
C LEU A 448 9.92 -9.70 -8.91
N SER A 449 10.90 -9.69 -9.83
CA SER A 449 11.41 -8.45 -10.44
C SER A 449 12.11 -8.72 -11.77
N PRO A 450 12.25 -7.74 -12.68
CA PRO A 450 12.68 -7.95 -14.06
C PRO A 450 14.11 -8.49 -14.23
N GLU A 451 14.98 -8.30 -13.22
CA GLU A 451 16.36 -8.82 -13.26
C GLU A 451 16.45 -10.33 -13.04
N LYS A 452 15.38 -10.99 -12.57
CA LYS A 452 15.30 -12.43 -12.35
C LYS A 452 14.82 -13.16 -13.61
N THR A 453 15.22 -14.39 -13.77
CA THR A 453 14.67 -15.25 -14.84
C THR A 453 13.26 -15.74 -14.47
N ASN A 454 12.49 -16.18 -15.48
CA ASN A 454 11.16 -16.75 -15.24
C ASN A 454 11.23 -18.01 -14.34
N GLU A 455 12.27 -18.81 -14.50
CA GLU A 455 12.52 -20.05 -13.73
C GLU A 455 12.83 -19.73 -12.26
N GLU A 456 13.69 -18.74 -11.99
CA GLU A 456 13.98 -18.27 -10.63
C GLU A 456 12.70 -17.77 -9.96
N MET A 457 11.89 -16.96 -10.65
CA MET A 457 10.63 -16.44 -10.15
C MET A 457 9.60 -17.56 -9.90
N HIS A 458 9.56 -18.56 -10.76
CA HIS A 458 8.67 -19.72 -10.56
C HIS A 458 9.08 -20.55 -9.36
N ALA A 459 10.38 -20.71 -9.13
CA ALA A 459 10.89 -21.37 -7.93
C ALA A 459 10.54 -20.58 -6.66
N LEU A 460 10.63 -19.24 -6.69
CA LEU A 460 10.23 -18.39 -5.56
C LEU A 460 8.73 -18.57 -5.23
N THR A 461 7.85 -18.51 -6.24
CA THR A 461 6.40 -18.67 -6.02
C THR A 461 6.03 -20.06 -5.50
N GLY A 462 6.77 -21.10 -5.90
CA GLY A 462 6.56 -22.47 -5.41
C GLY A 462 7.07 -22.71 -3.98
N ASN A 463 8.01 -21.90 -3.49
CA ASN A 463 8.63 -22.00 -2.17
C ASN A 463 8.26 -20.84 -1.23
N ALA A 464 7.25 -20.03 -1.58
CA ALA A 464 6.84 -18.87 -0.81
C ALA A 464 6.52 -19.21 0.65
N LYS A 465 6.93 -18.33 1.55
CA LYS A 465 6.66 -18.44 2.99
C LYS A 465 5.37 -17.72 3.40
N ASN A 466 4.95 -16.73 2.61
CA ASN A 466 3.70 -16.01 2.78
C ASN A 466 2.69 -16.43 1.71
N ILE A 467 1.41 -16.32 2.02
CA ILE A 467 0.32 -16.60 1.05
C ILE A 467 0.36 -15.67 -0.15
N CYS A 468 0.96 -14.49 -0.01
CA CYS A 468 1.15 -13.51 -1.07
C CYS A 468 2.63 -13.26 -1.36
N MET A 469 2.88 -12.70 -2.53
CA MET A 469 4.22 -12.35 -3.00
C MET A 469 4.18 -11.05 -3.81
N ASP A 470 5.19 -10.21 -3.59
CA ASP A 470 5.38 -8.96 -4.31
C ASP A 470 5.91 -9.21 -5.73
N VAL A 471 5.39 -8.44 -6.68
CA VAL A 471 5.86 -8.32 -8.05
C VAL A 471 6.24 -6.86 -8.29
N VAL A 472 7.50 -6.60 -8.52
CA VAL A 472 8.06 -5.25 -8.59
C VAL A 472 8.51 -4.97 -10.01
N GLY A 473 7.63 -4.36 -10.82
CA GLY A 473 7.93 -3.84 -12.15
C GLY A 473 8.58 -2.45 -12.09
N LYS A 474 8.72 -1.82 -13.24
CA LYS A 474 9.26 -0.46 -13.36
C LYS A 474 8.26 0.59 -12.82
N HIS A 475 7.01 0.48 -13.21
CA HIS A 475 5.93 1.45 -12.90
C HIS A 475 4.86 0.87 -11.98
N VAL A 476 4.82 -0.45 -11.83
CA VAL A 476 3.82 -1.15 -11.03
C VAL A 476 4.49 -1.99 -9.94
N HIS A 477 4.04 -1.83 -8.72
CA HIS A 477 4.21 -2.77 -7.63
C HIS A 477 2.89 -3.51 -7.44
N SER A 478 2.90 -4.83 -7.45
CA SER A 478 1.69 -5.60 -7.22
C SER A 478 1.90 -6.74 -6.25
N VAL A 479 0.84 -7.09 -5.50
CA VAL A 479 0.86 -8.18 -4.53
C VAL A 479 -0.26 -9.15 -4.83
N TRP A 480 0.11 -10.36 -5.21
CA TRP A 480 -0.82 -11.40 -5.60
C TRP A 480 -0.64 -12.66 -4.74
N THR A 481 -1.62 -13.54 -4.76
CA THR A 481 -1.43 -14.81 -4.06
C THR A 481 -0.27 -15.58 -4.69
N SER A 482 0.62 -16.13 -3.85
CA SER A 482 1.78 -16.92 -4.33
C SER A 482 1.32 -18.09 -5.20
N LYS A 483 0.18 -18.71 -4.82
CA LYS A 483 -0.46 -19.78 -5.60
C LYS A 483 -0.99 -19.29 -6.95
N GLY A 484 -1.62 -18.11 -6.98
CA GLY A 484 -2.12 -17.50 -8.22
C GLY A 484 -0.99 -17.19 -9.19
N LEU A 485 0.09 -16.55 -8.70
CA LEU A 485 1.30 -16.29 -9.47
C LEU A 485 1.90 -17.59 -10.02
N HIS A 486 2.03 -18.63 -9.19
CA HIS A 486 2.59 -19.92 -9.61
C HIS A 486 1.78 -20.58 -10.72
N ASN A 487 0.46 -20.54 -10.61
CA ASN A 487 -0.45 -21.29 -11.51
C ASN A 487 -0.84 -20.52 -12.77
N TYR A 488 -1.05 -19.20 -12.65
CA TYR A 488 -1.72 -18.41 -13.68
C TYR A 488 -0.81 -17.46 -14.44
N CYS A 489 0.41 -17.15 -13.94
CA CYS A 489 1.30 -16.22 -14.63
C CYS A 489 1.90 -16.86 -15.88
N LYS A 490 1.16 -16.78 -16.98
CA LYS A 490 1.51 -17.36 -18.28
C LYS A 490 1.97 -16.28 -19.26
N SER A 491 2.85 -16.68 -20.17
CA SER A 491 3.31 -15.86 -21.28
C SER A 491 2.20 -15.54 -22.29
N THR A 492 2.50 -14.70 -23.25
CA THR A 492 1.53 -14.32 -24.31
C THR A 492 1.19 -15.47 -25.26
N ASP A 493 2.02 -16.52 -25.34
CA ASP A 493 1.68 -17.78 -26.05
C ASP A 493 0.72 -18.66 -25.24
N GLY A 494 0.60 -18.40 -23.92
CA GLY A 494 -0.27 -19.11 -23.00
C GLY A 494 0.27 -20.47 -22.54
N THR A 495 1.45 -20.87 -22.97
CA THR A 495 2.03 -22.20 -22.72
C THR A 495 3.18 -22.18 -21.75
N SER A 496 3.99 -21.13 -21.78
CA SER A 496 5.18 -20.96 -20.93
C SER A 496 4.92 -20.05 -19.72
N ILE A 497 5.89 -20.01 -18.83
CA ILE A 497 5.91 -19.10 -17.67
C ILE A 497 6.18 -17.69 -18.18
N GLY A 498 5.44 -16.68 -17.69
CA GLY A 498 5.46 -15.33 -18.26
C GLY A 498 5.61 -14.18 -17.27
N TYR A 499 6.34 -14.34 -16.16
CA TYR A 499 6.47 -13.28 -15.14
C TYR A 499 7.05 -11.97 -15.69
N ARG A 500 8.11 -12.06 -16.52
CA ARG A 500 8.73 -10.87 -17.14
C ARG A 500 7.76 -10.18 -18.10
N GLN A 501 7.06 -10.97 -18.93
CA GLN A 501 6.04 -10.42 -19.83
C GLN A 501 4.89 -9.78 -19.06
N TYR A 502 4.45 -10.40 -17.96
CA TYR A 502 3.41 -9.87 -17.10
C TYR A 502 3.78 -8.49 -16.53
N MET A 503 4.99 -8.35 -15.98
CA MET A 503 5.49 -7.05 -15.51
C MET A 503 5.51 -6.01 -16.65
N ASN A 504 5.98 -6.42 -17.84
CA ASN A 504 6.01 -5.54 -19.00
C ASN A 504 4.62 -5.11 -19.46
N VAL A 505 3.61 -5.98 -19.39
CA VAL A 505 2.22 -5.64 -19.73
C VAL A 505 1.70 -4.58 -18.75
N LEU A 506 1.84 -4.79 -17.44
CA LEU A 506 1.37 -3.82 -16.45
C LEU A 506 2.11 -2.47 -16.56
N ASP A 507 3.43 -2.50 -16.68
CA ASP A 507 4.24 -1.28 -16.84
C ASP A 507 3.86 -0.52 -18.12
N THR A 508 3.49 -1.22 -19.19
CA THR A 508 3.02 -0.61 -20.44
C THR A 508 1.67 0.08 -20.24
N LEU A 509 0.71 -0.54 -19.56
CA LEU A 509 -0.58 0.08 -19.27
C LEU A 509 -0.41 1.39 -18.49
N ILE A 510 0.43 1.40 -17.46
CA ILE A 510 0.70 2.61 -16.68
C ILE A 510 1.47 3.66 -17.49
N THR A 511 2.42 3.25 -18.33
CA THR A 511 3.12 4.18 -19.23
C THR A 511 2.14 4.89 -20.17
N TRP A 512 1.17 4.16 -20.71
CA TRP A 512 0.14 4.75 -21.57
C TRP A 512 -0.76 5.69 -20.79
N GLU A 513 -1.20 5.33 -19.59
CA GLU A 513 -1.97 6.24 -18.73
C GLU A 513 -1.19 7.52 -18.41
N GLN A 514 0.09 7.42 -18.06
CA GLN A 514 0.93 8.58 -17.79
C GLN A 514 1.11 9.50 -19.01
N ARG A 515 1.12 8.93 -20.22
CA ARG A 515 1.11 9.71 -21.49
C ARG A 515 -0.21 10.40 -21.71
N LEU A 516 -1.32 9.68 -21.60
CA LEU A 516 -2.67 10.25 -21.71
C LEU A 516 -2.85 11.43 -20.75
N LEU A 517 -2.39 11.26 -19.50
CA LEU A 517 -2.49 12.27 -18.45
C LEU A 517 -1.48 13.42 -18.57
N GLY A 518 -0.56 13.37 -19.54
CA GLY A 518 0.44 14.40 -19.77
C GLY A 518 1.64 14.39 -18.83
N PHE A 519 1.79 13.38 -17.96
CA PHE A 519 2.90 13.34 -16.98
C PHE A 519 4.26 13.29 -17.66
N GLU A 520 4.39 12.55 -18.77
CA GLU A 520 5.62 12.49 -19.54
C GLU A 520 5.91 13.84 -20.22
N LYS A 521 4.92 14.42 -20.92
CA LYS A 521 5.05 15.70 -21.64
C LYS A 521 5.42 16.87 -20.72
N TYR A 522 4.82 16.91 -19.54
CA TYR A 522 4.99 18.01 -18.57
C TYR A 522 5.99 17.70 -17.47
N ASN A 523 6.82 16.67 -17.62
CA ASN A 523 7.88 16.28 -16.69
C ASN A 523 7.40 16.16 -15.24
N SER A 524 6.27 15.47 -15.06
CA SER A 524 5.65 15.22 -13.76
C SER A 524 5.47 13.72 -13.48
N LEU A 525 6.31 12.88 -14.12
CA LEU A 525 6.33 11.44 -13.87
C LEU A 525 6.69 11.14 -12.41
N PRO A 526 6.01 10.17 -11.78
CA PRO A 526 6.35 9.75 -10.44
C PRO A 526 7.66 8.97 -10.42
N ASN A 527 8.40 9.07 -9.33
CA ASN A 527 9.48 8.14 -8.98
C ASN A 527 8.98 6.99 -8.08
N LEU A 528 7.70 6.97 -7.77
CA LEU A 528 6.99 5.88 -7.13
C LEU A 528 6.27 5.00 -8.16
N ARG A 529 6.01 3.76 -7.77
CA ARG A 529 5.14 2.85 -8.52
C ARG A 529 3.68 3.10 -8.16
N THR A 530 2.78 2.74 -9.07
CA THR A 530 1.38 2.51 -8.68
C THR A 530 1.24 1.11 -8.11
N MET A 531 0.19 0.86 -7.32
CA MET A 531 0.01 -0.41 -6.66
C MET A 531 -1.24 -1.15 -7.12
N ALA A 532 -1.12 -2.48 -7.28
CA ALA A 532 -2.24 -3.40 -7.47
C ALA A 532 -2.14 -4.57 -6.49
N TYR A 533 -3.27 -5.13 -6.03
CA TYR A 533 -3.23 -6.26 -5.09
C TYR A 533 -4.48 -7.13 -5.12
N SER A 534 -4.33 -8.37 -4.66
CA SER A 534 -5.46 -9.27 -4.43
C SER A 534 -6.23 -8.91 -3.16
N ASN A 535 -7.55 -8.93 -3.24
CA ASN A 535 -8.45 -8.86 -2.08
C ASN A 535 -9.39 -10.08 -2.02
N TYR A 536 -10.12 -10.20 -0.92
CA TYR A 536 -11.03 -11.32 -0.65
C TYR A 536 -12.48 -10.88 -0.42
N THR A 537 -12.78 -9.58 -0.63
CA THR A 537 -14.08 -8.99 -0.26
C THR A 537 -14.84 -8.46 -1.45
N TYR A 538 -14.20 -7.68 -2.33
CA TYR A 538 -14.83 -6.98 -3.43
C TYR A 538 -14.32 -7.46 -4.78
N TYR A 539 -15.18 -7.37 -5.81
CA TYR A 539 -14.83 -7.79 -7.17
C TYR A 539 -13.60 -7.02 -7.70
N MET A 540 -13.66 -5.69 -7.66
CA MET A 540 -12.55 -4.77 -7.90
C MET A 540 -12.85 -3.43 -7.23
N PHE A 541 -11.84 -2.68 -6.88
CA PHE A 541 -11.98 -1.32 -6.34
C PHE A 541 -10.63 -0.60 -6.28
N GLN A 542 -10.65 0.73 -6.24
CA GLN A 542 -9.50 1.56 -5.88
C GLN A 542 -9.62 1.95 -4.40
N GLY A 543 -8.64 1.60 -3.61
CA GLY A 543 -8.59 1.86 -2.16
C GLY A 543 -7.36 2.64 -1.71
N GLY A 544 -7.17 2.69 -0.38
CA GLY A 544 -6.08 3.44 0.24
C GLY A 544 -4.67 2.95 -0.12
N PHE A 545 -4.50 1.68 -0.50
CA PHE A 545 -3.21 1.11 -0.93
C PHE A 545 -3.00 1.19 -2.44
N GLY A 546 -4.05 1.19 -3.22
CA GLY A 546 -3.97 1.13 -4.68
C GLY A 546 -5.20 0.49 -5.27
N VAL A 547 -5.07 -0.18 -6.40
CA VAL A 547 -6.16 -0.89 -7.07
C VAL A 547 -6.19 -2.34 -6.62
N SER A 548 -7.38 -2.90 -6.50
CA SER A 548 -7.55 -4.23 -5.94
C SER A 548 -8.53 -5.07 -6.74
N PHE A 549 -8.21 -6.36 -6.87
CA PHE A 549 -9.02 -7.35 -7.57
C PHE A 549 -9.28 -8.55 -6.67
N HIS A 550 -10.49 -9.08 -6.72
CA HIS A 550 -10.79 -10.30 -5.97
C HIS A 550 -9.87 -11.44 -6.40
N HIS A 551 -9.33 -12.19 -5.44
CA HIS A 551 -8.36 -13.27 -5.71
C HIS A 551 -8.84 -14.29 -6.75
N THR A 552 -10.17 -14.47 -6.88
CA THR A 552 -10.74 -15.34 -7.93
C THR A 552 -10.55 -14.81 -9.35
N GLN A 553 -10.19 -13.54 -9.52
CA GLN A 553 -9.90 -12.93 -10.83
C GLN A 553 -8.42 -13.08 -11.25
N GLU A 554 -7.56 -13.60 -10.38
CA GLU A 554 -6.14 -13.78 -10.69
C GLU A 554 -5.89 -14.59 -11.98
N HIS A 555 -6.72 -15.57 -12.29
CA HIS A 555 -6.61 -16.35 -13.52
C HIS A 555 -6.76 -15.50 -14.80
N ARG A 556 -7.44 -14.32 -14.71
CA ARG A 556 -7.60 -13.36 -15.80
C ARG A 556 -6.45 -12.35 -15.82
N VAL A 557 -6.20 -11.70 -14.66
CA VAL A 557 -5.27 -10.56 -14.57
C VAL A 557 -3.79 -10.98 -14.55
N LEU A 558 -3.45 -12.24 -14.22
CA LEU A 558 -2.08 -12.74 -14.23
C LEU A 558 -1.68 -13.45 -15.54
N ASN A 559 -2.61 -13.69 -16.43
CA ASN A 559 -2.33 -14.41 -17.67
C ASN A 559 -2.13 -13.45 -18.83
N CYS A 560 -0.88 -13.31 -19.31
CA CYS A 560 -0.56 -12.39 -20.40
C CYS A 560 -1.34 -12.67 -21.68
N ARG A 561 -1.60 -13.95 -22.01
CA ARG A 561 -2.41 -14.28 -23.18
C ARG A 561 -3.83 -13.76 -23.03
N THR A 562 -4.41 -13.93 -21.85
CA THR A 562 -5.74 -13.42 -21.55
C THR A 562 -5.76 -11.90 -21.68
N LEU A 563 -4.85 -11.21 -21.00
CA LEU A 563 -4.77 -9.75 -21.04
C LEU A 563 -4.56 -9.19 -22.46
N VAL A 564 -3.64 -9.77 -23.22
CA VAL A 564 -3.23 -9.19 -24.51
C VAL A 564 -4.15 -9.59 -25.65
N TYR A 565 -4.76 -10.78 -25.61
CA TYR A 565 -5.45 -11.33 -26.77
C TYR A 565 -6.91 -11.69 -26.58
N ASN A 566 -7.35 -12.03 -25.37
CA ASN A 566 -8.59 -12.74 -25.15
C ASN A 566 -9.60 -12.03 -24.23
N ASP A 567 -9.17 -11.04 -23.44
CA ASP A 567 -10.03 -10.44 -22.40
C ASP A 567 -9.80 -8.92 -22.31
N GLU A 568 -10.50 -8.19 -23.15
CA GLU A 568 -10.48 -6.72 -23.12
C GLU A 568 -11.04 -6.15 -21.82
N ASP A 569 -12.01 -6.85 -21.18
CA ASP A 569 -12.58 -6.44 -19.89
C ASP A 569 -11.55 -6.48 -18.76
N ALA A 570 -10.60 -7.41 -18.81
CA ALA A 570 -9.52 -7.45 -17.82
C ALA A 570 -8.61 -6.21 -17.94
N ILE A 571 -8.25 -5.80 -19.16
CA ILE A 571 -7.51 -4.54 -19.40
C ILE A 571 -8.35 -3.33 -19.01
N TRP A 572 -9.65 -3.34 -19.38
CA TRP A 572 -10.56 -2.26 -19.00
C TRP A 572 -10.63 -2.09 -17.50
N GLY A 573 -10.84 -3.19 -16.74
CA GLY A 573 -10.94 -3.16 -15.28
C GLY A 573 -9.66 -2.70 -14.60
N LEU A 574 -8.49 -3.20 -15.02
CA LEU A 574 -7.20 -2.73 -14.51
C LEU A 574 -7.05 -1.21 -14.69
N SER A 575 -7.32 -0.73 -15.90
CA SER A 575 -7.18 0.69 -16.25
C SER A 575 -8.26 1.56 -15.64
N HIS A 576 -9.46 1.03 -15.42
CA HIS A 576 -10.56 1.68 -14.70
C HIS A 576 -10.17 1.99 -13.26
N GLU A 577 -9.66 0.99 -12.55
CA GLU A 577 -9.26 1.18 -11.16
C GLU A 577 -8.04 2.09 -11.03
N TRP A 578 -7.02 1.95 -11.89
CA TRP A 578 -5.90 2.90 -11.92
C TRP A 578 -6.34 4.29 -12.36
N GLY A 579 -7.33 4.38 -13.25
CA GLY A 579 -7.96 5.64 -13.62
C GLY A 579 -8.54 6.39 -12.42
N HIS A 580 -9.12 5.68 -11.44
CA HIS A 580 -9.56 6.29 -10.19
C HIS A 580 -8.42 6.92 -9.39
N GLN A 581 -7.21 6.38 -9.44
CA GLN A 581 -6.04 6.98 -8.79
C GLN A 581 -5.65 8.33 -9.39
N HIS A 582 -5.99 8.56 -10.65
CA HIS A 582 -5.60 9.74 -11.42
C HIS A 582 -6.72 10.76 -11.58
N GLN A 583 -7.91 10.50 -11.03
CA GLN A 583 -9.05 11.41 -11.14
C GLN A 583 -8.78 12.75 -10.44
N MET A 584 -8.95 13.83 -11.18
CA MET A 584 -8.85 15.19 -10.68
C MET A 584 -10.20 15.64 -10.10
N LEU A 585 -10.34 15.51 -8.79
CA LEU A 585 -11.54 15.90 -8.05
C LEU A 585 -11.46 17.39 -7.68
N PRO A 586 -12.47 18.20 -8.01
CA PRO A 586 -13.63 17.92 -8.85
C PRO A 586 -13.48 18.35 -10.33
N TYR A 587 -12.30 18.79 -10.76
CA TYR A 587 -12.07 19.49 -12.03
C TYR A 587 -12.38 18.67 -13.28
N PHE A 588 -12.20 17.33 -13.23
CA PHE A 588 -12.63 16.40 -14.28
C PHE A 588 -13.47 15.25 -13.70
N ASN A 589 -13.93 15.39 -12.47
CA ASN A 589 -14.78 14.42 -11.80
C ASN A 589 -15.89 15.17 -11.04
N TRP A 590 -16.71 15.92 -11.80
CA TRP A 590 -17.91 16.58 -11.28
C TRP A 590 -19.04 15.57 -11.04
N ALA A 591 -20.24 16.05 -10.71
CA ALA A 591 -21.39 15.19 -10.42
C ALA A 591 -21.66 14.18 -11.55
N GLY A 592 -21.69 12.90 -11.19
CA GLY A 592 -21.94 11.78 -12.10
C GLY A 592 -20.75 11.30 -12.92
N MET A 593 -19.54 11.83 -12.65
CA MET A 593 -18.35 11.48 -13.41
C MET A 593 -17.43 10.50 -12.68
N SER A 594 -17.78 10.06 -11.47
CA SER A 594 -16.87 9.22 -10.67
C SER A 594 -16.53 7.89 -11.33
N GLU A 595 -17.51 7.29 -12.04
CA GLU A 595 -17.33 6.06 -12.80
C GLU A 595 -17.19 6.31 -14.32
N VAL A 596 -16.98 7.56 -14.72
CA VAL A 596 -16.90 7.97 -16.14
C VAL A 596 -15.52 8.47 -16.51
N SER A 597 -14.99 9.46 -15.76
CA SER A 597 -13.72 10.12 -16.14
C SER A 597 -12.51 9.18 -16.06
N ASN A 598 -12.53 8.20 -15.15
CA ASN A 598 -11.52 7.15 -15.06
C ASN A 598 -11.51 6.22 -16.28
N ASN A 599 -12.64 6.05 -16.96
CA ASN A 599 -12.73 5.22 -18.16
C ASN A 599 -12.06 5.83 -19.41
N MET A 600 -11.62 7.06 -19.36
CA MET A 600 -10.70 7.59 -20.37
C MET A 600 -9.39 6.78 -20.41
N ASN A 601 -8.88 6.37 -19.25
CA ASN A 601 -7.70 5.49 -19.13
C ASN A 601 -8.01 4.10 -19.67
N SER A 602 -9.17 3.56 -19.34
CA SER A 602 -9.62 2.24 -19.82
C SER A 602 -9.72 2.20 -21.35
N TYR A 603 -10.40 3.19 -21.90
CA TYR A 603 -10.53 3.32 -23.36
C TYR A 603 -9.16 3.41 -24.03
N TYR A 604 -8.30 4.31 -23.54
CA TYR A 604 -6.97 4.53 -24.11
C TYR A 604 -6.12 3.24 -24.10
N ASN A 605 -6.08 2.54 -22.99
CA ASN A 605 -5.30 1.32 -22.84
C ASN A 605 -5.85 0.16 -23.68
N VAL A 606 -7.17 -0.03 -23.75
CA VAL A 606 -7.80 -1.08 -24.56
C VAL A 606 -7.51 -0.84 -26.05
N MET A 607 -7.62 0.42 -26.52
CA MET A 607 -7.30 0.77 -27.91
C MET A 607 -5.84 0.55 -28.23
N HIS A 608 -4.91 0.99 -27.37
CA HIS A 608 -3.46 0.80 -27.55
C HIS A 608 -3.03 -0.65 -27.43
N MET A 609 -3.77 -1.48 -26.68
CA MET A 609 -3.56 -2.93 -26.66
C MET A 609 -4.01 -3.61 -27.98
N GLY A 610 -4.63 -2.87 -28.91
CA GLY A 610 -5.03 -3.36 -30.22
C GLY A 610 -6.34 -4.14 -30.21
N TYR A 611 -7.18 -3.94 -29.19
CA TYR A 611 -8.54 -4.44 -29.20
C TYR A 611 -9.43 -3.63 -30.17
N PRO A 612 -10.57 -4.20 -30.63
CA PRO A 612 -11.47 -3.49 -31.52
C PRO A 612 -12.04 -2.23 -30.87
N TYR A 613 -12.26 -1.19 -31.67
CA TYR A 613 -12.91 0.04 -31.24
C TYR A 613 -14.30 -0.17 -30.60
N ASP A 614 -15.03 -1.16 -31.08
CA ASP A 614 -16.43 -1.36 -30.73
C ASP A 614 -16.68 -2.16 -29.45
N ARG A 615 -15.60 -2.61 -28.77
CA ARG A 615 -15.70 -3.38 -27.52
C ARG A 615 -16.96 -4.25 -27.46
N GLU A 616 -17.05 -5.22 -28.41
CA GLU A 616 -18.19 -6.12 -28.59
C GLU A 616 -19.56 -5.42 -28.76
N GLY A 617 -19.56 -4.21 -29.34
CA GLY A 617 -20.77 -3.45 -29.64
C GLY A 617 -21.18 -2.40 -28.61
N GLN A 618 -20.46 -2.24 -27.49
CA GLN A 618 -20.75 -1.15 -26.54
C GLN A 618 -20.52 0.21 -27.19
N PHE A 619 -19.38 0.42 -27.89
CA PHE A 619 -19.12 1.66 -28.61
C PHE A 619 -19.94 1.80 -29.88
N ARG A 620 -20.33 0.69 -30.51
CA ARG A 620 -21.29 0.71 -31.63
C ARG A 620 -22.62 1.28 -31.19
N ASN A 621 -23.04 1.00 -29.95
CA ASN A 621 -24.25 1.58 -29.37
C ASN A 621 -24.11 3.11 -29.17
N TRP A 622 -22.91 3.65 -28.91
CA TRP A 622 -22.70 5.11 -28.84
C TRP A 622 -22.96 5.79 -30.17
N ILE A 623 -22.37 5.28 -31.25
CA ILE A 623 -22.58 5.84 -32.60
C ILE A 623 -24.04 5.76 -32.97
N ASN A 624 -24.72 4.66 -32.68
CA ASN A 624 -26.16 4.53 -32.90
C ASN A 624 -26.93 5.53 -32.03
N PHE A 625 -26.55 5.69 -30.77
CA PHE A 625 -27.14 6.69 -29.88
C PHE A 625 -26.90 8.11 -30.40
N ALA A 626 -25.68 8.44 -30.77
CA ALA A 626 -25.34 9.74 -31.37
C ALA A 626 -26.19 10.01 -32.60
N ASN A 627 -26.26 9.10 -33.56
CA ASN A 627 -27.03 9.26 -34.81
C ASN A 627 -28.55 9.32 -34.57
N ASN A 628 -29.10 8.45 -33.75
CA ASN A 628 -30.55 8.28 -33.63
C ASN A 628 -31.18 9.21 -32.58
N VAL A 629 -30.39 9.69 -31.62
CA VAL A 629 -30.88 10.49 -30.50
C VAL A 629 -30.22 11.86 -30.43
N VAL A 630 -28.89 11.92 -30.29
CA VAL A 630 -28.17 13.18 -30.08
C VAL A 630 -28.28 14.12 -31.30
N LEU A 631 -28.06 13.56 -32.47
CA LEU A 631 -27.99 14.29 -33.74
C LEU A 631 -29.31 14.34 -34.54
N ASN A 632 -30.31 13.61 -34.06
CA ASN A 632 -31.61 13.55 -34.75
C ASN A 632 -32.59 14.60 -34.19
N ASP A 633 -32.73 15.70 -34.91
CA ASP A 633 -33.67 16.77 -34.55
C ASP A 633 -35.15 16.36 -34.61
N ASN A 634 -35.44 15.27 -35.29
CA ASN A 634 -36.79 14.70 -35.39
C ASN A 634 -37.00 13.56 -34.36
N ALA A 635 -36.03 13.24 -33.51
CA ALA A 635 -36.24 12.27 -32.47
C ALA A 635 -37.38 12.72 -31.55
N TYR A 636 -38.33 11.80 -31.30
CA TYR A 636 -39.46 12.09 -30.44
C TYR A 636 -39.02 12.67 -29.10
N ALA A 637 -39.72 13.73 -28.68
CA ALA A 637 -39.41 14.40 -27.40
C ALA A 637 -39.42 13.41 -26.20
N SER A 638 -40.22 12.34 -26.28
CA SER A 638 -40.23 11.24 -25.30
C SER A 638 -38.97 10.38 -25.36
N GLU A 639 -38.40 10.11 -26.55
CA GLU A 639 -37.17 9.33 -26.69
C GLU A 639 -35.93 10.14 -26.30
N ARG A 640 -35.90 11.43 -26.63
CA ARG A 640 -34.88 12.35 -26.11
C ARG A 640 -34.95 12.47 -24.60
N LYS A 641 -36.14 12.61 -24.01
CA LYS A 641 -36.33 12.60 -22.55
C LYS A 641 -35.87 11.31 -21.90
N VAL A 642 -36.18 10.16 -22.50
CA VAL A 642 -35.74 8.86 -21.97
C VAL A 642 -34.24 8.65 -22.13
N SER A 643 -33.66 9.07 -23.25
CA SER A 643 -32.21 8.93 -23.50
C SER A 643 -31.41 9.96 -22.73
N GLU A 644 -31.92 11.17 -22.60
CA GLU A 644 -31.42 12.20 -21.74
C GLU A 644 -31.61 11.84 -20.26
N HIS A 645 -32.73 11.23 -19.92
CA HIS A 645 -32.98 10.62 -18.64
C HIS A 645 -32.06 9.42 -18.36
N ARG A 646 -31.80 8.56 -19.33
CA ARG A 646 -30.84 7.45 -19.17
C ARG A 646 -29.41 7.93 -19.04
N ARG A 647 -29.03 8.97 -19.76
CA ARG A 647 -27.74 9.63 -19.63
C ARG A 647 -27.60 10.36 -18.30
N GLN A 648 -28.67 10.95 -17.80
CA GLN A 648 -28.75 11.68 -16.54
C GLN A 648 -29.41 10.87 -15.41
N ALA A 649 -30.01 9.71 -15.68
CA ALA A 649 -30.58 8.84 -14.64
C ALA A 649 -29.52 8.34 -13.66
N PHE A 650 -28.30 8.29 -14.14
CA PHE A 650 -27.12 8.13 -13.31
C PHE A 650 -26.91 9.29 -12.33
N LEU A 651 -27.43 10.46 -12.69
CA LEU A 651 -27.28 11.72 -11.99
C LEU A 651 -28.51 12.11 -11.18
N HIS A 652 -29.60 11.34 -11.27
CA HIS A 652 -30.90 11.90 -11.03
C HIS A 652 -31.44 11.68 -9.64
N GLN A 653 -31.93 12.74 -9.04
CA GLN A 653 -32.80 12.54 -7.89
C GLN A 653 -34.02 13.46 -7.83
N ASP A 654 -33.86 14.75 -7.91
CA ASP A 654 -34.96 15.70 -8.01
C ASP A 654 -34.68 16.66 -9.15
N GLU A 655 -35.34 16.41 -10.27
CA GLU A 655 -35.28 17.36 -11.37
C GLU A 655 -36.19 18.55 -11.06
N VAL A 656 -35.59 19.73 -11.08
CA VAL A 656 -36.29 20.98 -10.86
C VAL A 656 -36.12 21.84 -12.11
N ASN A 657 -37.19 22.18 -12.77
CA ASN A 657 -37.16 23.04 -13.94
C ASN A 657 -37.21 24.53 -13.58
N TRP A 658 -36.57 25.36 -14.34
CA TRP A 658 -36.64 26.80 -14.19
C TRP A 658 -38.05 27.31 -14.48
N ASN A 659 -38.62 28.07 -13.57
CA ASN A 659 -39.88 28.82 -13.76
C ASN A 659 -39.55 30.29 -14.00
N ALA A 660 -39.82 30.76 -15.20
CA ALA A 660 -39.52 32.13 -15.64
C ALA A 660 -40.37 33.20 -14.91
N GLU A 661 -41.57 32.84 -14.45
CA GLU A 661 -42.47 33.78 -13.72
C GLU A 661 -42.00 33.98 -12.29
N LEU A 662 -41.52 32.91 -11.66
CA LEU A 662 -41.03 32.94 -10.29
C LEU A 662 -39.55 33.35 -10.19
N GLN A 663 -38.83 33.41 -11.28
CA GLN A 663 -37.37 33.58 -11.31
C GLN A 663 -36.66 32.57 -10.38
N ASP A 664 -37.21 31.37 -10.29
CA ASP A 664 -36.74 30.31 -9.41
C ASP A 664 -37.03 28.92 -10.03
N PHE A 665 -36.44 27.87 -9.46
CA PHE A 665 -36.66 26.49 -9.88
C PHE A 665 -37.90 25.89 -9.22
N THR A 666 -38.75 25.24 -10.03
CA THR A 666 -39.91 24.49 -9.53
C THR A 666 -39.70 22.98 -9.70
N ARG A 667 -40.05 22.20 -8.70
CA ARG A 667 -40.01 20.75 -8.77
C ARG A 667 -41.05 20.23 -9.75
N THR A 668 -40.60 19.34 -10.64
CA THR A 668 -41.50 18.65 -11.58
C THR A 668 -42.07 17.34 -11.04
N THR A 669 -41.48 16.78 -9.98
CA THR A 669 -41.98 15.59 -9.31
C THR A 669 -41.84 15.72 -7.80
N GLY A 670 -42.90 15.40 -7.05
CA GLY A 670 -42.98 15.56 -5.61
C GLY A 670 -42.21 14.55 -4.76
N ALA A 671 -41.13 13.94 -5.28
CA ALA A 671 -40.40 12.91 -4.59
C ALA A 671 -39.17 13.48 -3.90
N ASP A 672 -39.13 13.40 -2.58
CA ASP A 672 -37.93 13.65 -1.76
C ASP A 672 -36.91 12.48 -1.80
N SER A 673 -37.10 11.50 -2.67
CA SER A 673 -36.25 10.31 -2.75
C SER A 673 -34.97 10.57 -3.51
N VAL A 674 -33.87 10.44 -2.80
CA VAL A 674 -32.52 10.50 -3.34
C VAL A 674 -32.22 9.22 -4.10
N ILE A 675 -32.09 9.26 -5.44
CA ILE A 675 -31.53 8.18 -6.26
C ILE A 675 -30.01 8.37 -6.25
N THR A 676 -29.25 7.47 -5.66
CA THR A 676 -27.80 7.55 -5.70
C THR A 676 -27.28 6.92 -7.01
N ALA A 677 -26.24 7.50 -7.56
CA ALA A 677 -25.58 6.97 -8.77
C ALA A 677 -25.11 5.52 -8.59
N CYS A 678 -24.78 5.15 -7.37
CA CYS A 678 -24.34 3.79 -6.99
C CYS A 678 -25.46 2.91 -6.44
N SER A 679 -26.54 3.50 -5.92
CA SER A 679 -27.75 2.80 -5.55
C SER A 679 -28.79 3.02 -6.63
N VAL A 680 -28.48 2.59 -7.84
CA VAL A 680 -29.51 2.40 -8.82
C VAL A 680 -30.62 1.62 -8.14
N ASP A 681 -31.81 2.20 -8.14
CA ASP A 681 -33.02 1.51 -7.76
C ASP A 681 -32.84 0.01 -7.98
N ALA A 682 -32.81 -0.76 -6.90
CA ALA A 682 -32.55 -2.20 -6.95
C ALA A 682 -33.53 -2.93 -7.90
N THR A 683 -34.62 -2.26 -8.28
CA THR A 683 -35.57 -2.73 -9.27
C THR A 683 -35.17 -2.47 -10.71
N ARG A 684 -34.16 -1.61 -10.96
CA ARG A 684 -33.73 -1.25 -12.32
C ARG A 684 -32.36 -1.80 -12.70
N GLY A 685 -31.60 -2.34 -11.73
CA GLY A 685 -30.40 -3.14 -11.93
C GLY A 685 -29.22 -2.46 -12.64
N TRP A 686 -28.16 -3.20 -12.80
CA TRP A 686 -26.88 -2.79 -13.43
C TRP A 686 -27.00 -2.24 -14.85
N ALA A 687 -28.04 -2.65 -15.60
CA ALA A 687 -28.22 -2.26 -17.01
C ALA A 687 -28.39 -0.74 -17.24
N LEU A 688 -28.88 -0.01 -16.24
CA LEU A 688 -29.00 1.46 -16.31
C LEU A 688 -27.67 2.15 -15.99
N GLN A 689 -26.88 1.57 -15.11
CA GLN A 689 -25.57 2.05 -14.74
C GLN A 689 -24.59 1.92 -15.92
N ASP A 690 -24.59 0.78 -16.59
CA ASP A 690 -23.75 0.53 -17.77
C ASP A 690 -24.08 1.45 -18.94
N LEU A 691 -25.37 1.70 -19.20
CA LEU A 691 -25.79 2.61 -20.26
C LEU A 691 -25.47 4.08 -19.93
N GLY A 692 -25.58 4.47 -18.64
CA GLY A 692 -25.28 5.83 -18.19
C GLY A 692 -23.81 6.21 -18.34
N VAL A 693 -22.93 5.35 -17.83
CA VAL A 693 -21.47 5.53 -17.83
C VAL A 693 -20.94 5.66 -19.26
N ASN A 694 -21.30 4.76 -20.15
CA ASN A 694 -20.81 4.74 -21.53
C ASN A 694 -21.30 5.96 -22.33
N HIS A 695 -22.54 6.39 -22.12
CA HIS A 695 -23.07 7.57 -22.82
C HIS A 695 -22.43 8.88 -22.35
N ALA A 696 -22.09 8.99 -21.07
CA ALA A 696 -21.38 10.15 -20.55
C ALA A 696 -19.89 10.18 -20.98
N LEU A 697 -19.30 9.01 -21.18
CA LEU A 697 -17.93 8.86 -21.68
C LEU A 697 -17.80 9.17 -23.17
N ALA A 698 -18.82 8.81 -23.96
CA ALA A 698 -18.78 8.91 -25.43
C ALA A 698 -18.30 10.28 -25.95
N PRO A 699 -18.87 11.44 -25.56
CA PRO A 699 -18.45 12.74 -26.08
C PRO A 699 -16.99 13.08 -25.74
N LEU A 700 -16.47 12.58 -24.62
CA LEU A 700 -15.07 12.80 -24.23
C LEU A 700 -14.13 12.00 -25.11
N VAL A 701 -14.48 10.75 -25.38
CA VAL A 701 -13.74 9.86 -26.29
C VAL A 701 -13.82 10.36 -27.73
N ASP A 702 -14.99 10.81 -28.18
CA ASP A 702 -15.18 11.33 -29.52
C ASP A 702 -14.33 12.59 -29.77
N LEU A 703 -14.31 13.51 -28.81
CA LEU A 703 -13.43 14.69 -28.87
C LEU A 703 -11.95 14.29 -28.91
N TYR A 704 -11.55 13.37 -28.04
CA TYR A 704 -10.18 12.88 -28.03
C TYR A 704 -9.79 12.27 -29.37
N ASN A 705 -10.58 11.31 -29.88
CA ASN A 705 -10.29 10.65 -31.15
C ASN A 705 -10.22 11.63 -32.32
N TYR A 706 -11.22 12.50 -32.44
CA TYR A 706 -11.28 13.44 -33.53
C TYR A 706 -10.08 14.40 -33.51
N PHE A 707 -9.85 15.11 -32.41
CA PHE A 707 -8.82 16.14 -32.36
C PHE A 707 -7.41 15.55 -32.38
N SER A 708 -7.16 14.42 -31.70
CA SER A 708 -5.84 13.79 -31.70
C SER A 708 -5.37 13.37 -33.09
N GLU A 709 -6.31 13.04 -33.98
CA GLU A 709 -6.05 12.63 -35.36
C GLU A 709 -6.18 13.78 -36.39
N ASN A 710 -6.72 14.93 -35.97
CA ASN A 710 -6.95 16.10 -36.83
C ASN A 710 -6.21 17.35 -36.36
N GLY A 711 -4.91 17.25 -36.12
CA GLY A 711 -4.04 18.41 -35.90
C GLY A 711 -3.65 18.65 -34.42
N PHE A 712 -4.21 17.95 -33.47
CA PHE A 712 -3.96 18.14 -32.05
C PHE A 712 -3.53 16.82 -31.34
N PRO A 713 -2.38 16.22 -31.74
CA PRO A 713 -1.97 14.89 -31.22
C PRO A 713 -1.85 14.83 -29.71
N ASP A 714 -1.60 15.96 -29.07
CA ASP A 714 -1.43 16.06 -27.61
C ASP A 714 -2.68 16.63 -26.91
N ILE A 715 -3.86 16.57 -27.53
CA ILE A 715 -5.07 17.19 -26.96
C ILE A 715 -5.37 16.67 -25.54
N ALA A 716 -5.26 15.38 -25.29
CA ALA A 716 -5.53 14.84 -23.97
C ALA A 716 -4.46 15.24 -22.92
N PRO A 717 -3.14 15.07 -23.16
CA PRO A 717 -2.11 15.63 -22.30
C PRO A 717 -2.32 17.11 -21.95
N ASP A 718 -2.65 17.92 -22.94
CA ASP A 718 -2.81 19.37 -22.77
C ASP A 718 -4.09 19.71 -21.99
N TRP A 719 -5.17 19.02 -22.25
CA TRP A 719 -6.41 19.21 -21.52
C TRP A 719 -6.24 18.83 -20.05
N TYR A 720 -5.64 17.64 -19.74
CA TYR A 720 -5.39 17.23 -18.36
C TYR A 720 -4.50 18.22 -17.62
N GLU A 721 -3.41 18.67 -18.26
CA GLU A 721 -2.54 19.67 -17.65
C GLU A 721 -3.24 21.01 -17.44
N SER A 722 -4.02 21.49 -18.41
CA SER A 722 -4.75 22.75 -18.26
C SER A 722 -5.78 22.70 -17.12
N LEU A 723 -6.40 21.55 -16.87
CA LEU A 723 -7.28 21.35 -15.72
C LEU A 723 -6.53 21.37 -14.40
N ARG A 724 -5.32 20.77 -14.32
CA ARG A 724 -4.48 20.82 -13.11
C ARG A 724 -4.14 22.26 -12.71
N GLN A 725 -4.03 23.18 -13.68
CA GLN A 725 -3.75 24.58 -13.39
C GLN A 725 -4.85 25.29 -12.59
N SER A 726 -6.08 24.79 -12.62
CA SER A 726 -7.25 25.51 -12.12
C SER A 726 -7.16 25.87 -10.64
N ASP A 727 -6.47 25.09 -9.82
CA ASP A 727 -6.30 25.39 -8.39
C ASP A 727 -5.02 24.79 -7.78
N ASN A 728 -4.04 24.40 -8.59
CA ASN A 728 -2.85 23.74 -8.09
C ASN A 728 -1.57 24.49 -8.48
N ALA A 729 -1.07 25.31 -7.56
CA ALA A 729 0.17 26.05 -7.74
C ALA A 729 1.41 25.14 -7.84
N GLU A 730 1.37 23.95 -7.25
CA GLU A 730 2.50 23.03 -7.20
C GLU A 730 2.54 22.07 -8.41
N GLY A 731 1.39 21.76 -9.02
CA GLY A 731 1.24 20.74 -10.04
C GLY A 731 1.37 21.19 -11.48
N SER A 732 0.97 22.41 -11.77
CA SER A 732 0.91 22.91 -13.16
C SER A 732 2.29 23.18 -13.75
N LYS A 733 2.50 22.72 -14.98
CA LYS A 733 3.71 23.00 -15.79
C LYS A 733 3.48 24.00 -16.92
N ILE A 734 2.23 24.36 -17.19
CA ILE A 734 1.87 25.39 -18.15
C ILE A 734 1.87 26.74 -17.42
N GLU A 735 2.67 27.68 -17.88
CA GLU A 735 2.72 29.02 -17.29
C GLU A 735 1.39 29.75 -17.47
N LYS A 736 0.88 30.34 -16.39
CA LYS A 736 -0.28 31.23 -16.41
C LYS A 736 0.20 32.65 -16.63
N GLN A 737 -0.16 33.22 -17.76
CA GLN A 737 0.26 34.58 -18.10
C GLN A 737 -0.41 35.66 -17.26
N ASN A 738 -1.64 35.46 -16.76
CA ASN A 738 -2.43 36.50 -16.09
C ASN A 738 -3.25 36.00 -14.89
N GLY A 739 -2.81 34.96 -14.16
CA GLY A 739 -3.57 34.40 -13.05
C GLY A 739 -4.78 33.55 -13.50
N LEU A 740 -5.70 33.27 -12.57
CA LEU A 740 -6.92 32.51 -12.86
C LEU A 740 -7.92 33.37 -13.62
N ASP A 741 -8.47 32.86 -14.73
CA ASP A 741 -9.58 33.52 -15.41
C ASP A 741 -10.90 33.36 -14.62
N LYS A 742 -11.99 33.98 -15.10
CA LYS A 742 -13.28 33.96 -14.45
C LYS A 742 -13.74 32.55 -14.07
N TYR A 743 -13.64 31.60 -15.00
CA TYR A 743 -14.17 30.24 -14.78
C TYR A 743 -13.23 29.37 -13.95
N GLU A 744 -11.93 29.54 -14.06
CA GLU A 744 -10.96 28.91 -13.17
C GLU A 744 -11.16 29.38 -11.72
N LEU A 745 -11.34 30.69 -11.53
CA LEU A 745 -11.56 31.27 -10.22
C LEU A 745 -12.89 30.79 -9.62
N LEU A 746 -13.95 30.74 -10.44
CA LEU A 746 -15.25 30.23 -10.02
C LEU A 746 -15.21 28.75 -9.65
N ALA A 747 -14.58 27.93 -10.47
CA ALA A 747 -14.38 26.50 -10.19
C ALA A 747 -13.58 26.28 -8.89
N SER A 748 -12.48 27.01 -8.72
CA SER A 748 -11.70 26.97 -7.47
C SER A 748 -12.51 27.39 -6.24
N ALA A 749 -13.41 28.38 -6.39
CA ALA A 749 -14.31 28.82 -5.32
C ALA A 749 -15.32 27.74 -4.94
N GLN A 750 -15.86 27.01 -5.92
CA GLN A 750 -16.79 25.89 -5.70
C GLN A 750 -16.14 24.71 -4.97
N ASN A 751 -14.82 24.58 -5.02
CA ASN A 751 -14.07 23.57 -4.28
C ASN A 751 -13.91 23.90 -2.78
N GLY A 752 -14.77 24.74 -2.22
CA GLY A 752 -14.82 25.02 -0.78
C GLY A 752 -13.86 26.11 -0.30
N SER A 753 -13.23 26.85 -1.21
CA SER A 753 -12.31 27.94 -0.85
C SER A 753 -13.03 29.26 -0.64
N ASN A 754 -13.24 29.67 0.61
CA ASN A 754 -13.78 31.01 0.93
C ASN A 754 -12.91 32.16 0.38
N VAL A 755 -11.59 31.95 0.34
CA VAL A 755 -10.66 32.95 -0.20
C VAL A 755 -10.88 33.13 -1.71
N LYS A 756 -10.96 32.02 -2.44
CA LYS A 756 -11.23 32.03 -3.89
C LYS A 756 -12.61 32.56 -4.22
N TRP A 757 -13.63 32.19 -3.42
CA TRP A 757 -14.98 32.72 -3.57
C TRP A 757 -15.04 34.22 -3.38
N ASN A 758 -14.38 34.74 -2.37
CA ASN A 758 -14.33 36.19 -2.12
C ASN A 758 -13.55 36.91 -3.24
N ALA A 759 -12.45 36.31 -3.73
CA ALA A 759 -11.70 36.84 -4.86
C ALA A 759 -12.58 36.89 -6.14
N TYR A 760 -13.33 35.82 -6.42
CA TYR A 760 -14.29 35.80 -7.54
C TYR A 760 -15.35 36.90 -7.42
N LYS A 761 -16.03 37.00 -6.28
CA LYS A 761 -17.04 38.05 -6.05
C LYS A 761 -16.48 39.46 -6.18
N THR A 762 -15.26 39.67 -5.76
CA THR A 762 -14.59 40.98 -5.89
C THR A 762 -14.25 41.31 -7.36
N ALA A 763 -13.75 40.32 -8.09
CA ALA A 763 -13.38 40.49 -9.49
C ALA A 763 -14.60 40.59 -10.42
N TYR A 764 -15.71 39.96 -10.09
CA TYR A 764 -16.92 39.87 -10.90
C TYR A 764 -18.19 40.23 -10.07
N PRO A 765 -18.32 41.46 -9.55
CA PRO A 765 -19.39 41.81 -8.62
C PRO A 765 -20.78 41.82 -9.25
N THR A 766 -20.88 41.98 -10.57
CA THR A 766 -22.13 41.99 -11.32
C THR A 766 -22.51 40.67 -11.98
N SER A 767 -21.67 39.67 -11.83
CA SER A 767 -21.91 38.33 -12.41
C SER A 767 -23.14 37.69 -11.75
N VAL A 768 -23.97 37.02 -12.57
CA VAL A 768 -25.14 36.27 -12.08
C VAL A 768 -24.74 35.21 -11.03
N TRP A 769 -23.53 34.70 -11.08
CA TRP A 769 -23.00 33.76 -10.10
C TRP A 769 -22.85 34.34 -8.69
N THR A 770 -22.60 35.65 -8.61
CA THR A 770 -22.51 36.35 -7.31
C THR A 770 -23.89 36.61 -6.70
N THR A 771 -24.92 36.76 -7.53
CA THR A 771 -26.29 37.08 -7.08
C THR A 771 -27.07 35.86 -6.64
N HIS A 772 -26.79 34.70 -7.19
CA HIS A 772 -27.55 33.47 -6.93
C HIS A 772 -27.07 32.69 -5.69
N ASN A 773 -26.00 33.08 -5.07
CA ASN A 773 -25.52 32.52 -3.80
C ASN A 773 -25.42 30.98 -3.77
N PHE A 774 -25.11 30.33 -4.93
CA PHE A 774 -25.08 28.88 -5.09
C PHE A 774 -23.93 28.23 -4.34
N VAL A 775 -22.99 29.00 -3.85
CA VAL A 775 -21.83 28.51 -3.13
C VAL A 775 -22.09 28.55 -1.64
N ALA A 776 -22.34 27.40 -1.06
CA ALA A 776 -22.25 27.22 0.38
C ALA A 776 -21.00 26.36 0.64
N PRO A 777 -19.87 26.95 1.06
CA PRO A 777 -18.64 26.20 1.35
C PRO A 777 -18.80 25.07 2.38
N SER A 778 -19.90 25.07 3.11
CA SER A 778 -20.26 24.06 4.12
C SER A 778 -20.93 22.79 3.56
N ARG A 779 -21.18 22.70 2.25
CA ARG A 779 -21.90 21.58 1.64
C ARG A 779 -20.98 20.56 0.94
N GLY A 780 -19.94 20.11 1.61
CA GLY A 780 -19.07 19.09 1.04
C GLY A 780 -17.91 19.65 0.18
N TRP A 781 -17.34 18.85 -0.70
CA TRP A 781 -16.16 19.20 -1.47
C TRP A 781 -16.40 20.34 -2.44
N TYR A 782 -17.61 20.44 -3.00
CA TYR A 782 -18.07 21.55 -3.82
C TYR A 782 -19.60 21.57 -3.79
N SER A 783 -20.17 22.77 -3.96
CA SER A 783 -21.61 22.96 -3.86
C SER A 783 -22.33 22.86 -5.20
N ASN A 784 -21.67 23.16 -6.31
CA ASN A 784 -22.25 23.09 -7.66
C ASN A 784 -21.22 22.58 -8.67
N SER A 785 -21.60 21.62 -9.51
CA SER A 785 -20.74 21.01 -10.55
C SER A 785 -20.59 21.86 -11.82
N VAL A 786 -21.53 22.75 -12.10
CA VAL A 786 -21.55 23.50 -13.36
C VAL A 786 -20.32 24.37 -13.59
N PRO A 787 -19.75 25.06 -12.59
CA PRO A 787 -18.50 25.80 -12.78
C PRO A 787 -17.34 24.95 -13.29
N PHE A 788 -17.25 23.68 -12.88
CA PHE A 788 -16.21 22.76 -13.35
C PHE A 788 -16.44 22.33 -14.79
N ILE A 789 -17.72 22.12 -15.17
CA ILE A 789 -18.10 21.81 -16.56
C ILE A 789 -17.77 23.01 -17.45
N PHE A 790 -18.11 24.21 -17.06
CA PHE A 790 -17.78 25.43 -17.80
C PHE A 790 -16.28 25.64 -17.95
N ASN A 791 -15.53 25.44 -16.85
CA ASN A 791 -14.07 25.50 -16.89
C ASN A 791 -13.49 24.48 -17.88
N TYR A 792 -14.00 23.25 -17.88
CA TYR A 792 -13.60 22.19 -18.80
C TYR A 792 -13.89 22.56 -20.25
N ILE A 793 -15.13 22.93 -20.58
CA ILE A 793 -15.53 23.31 -21.94
C ILE A 793 -14.67 24.46 -22.44
N ARG A 794 -14.46 25.48 -21.61
CA ARG A 794 -13.64 26.64 -21.97
C ARG A 794 -12.20 26.26 -22.27
N LYS A 795 -11.59 25.43 -21.45
CA LYS A 795 -10.20 24.99 -21.63
C LYS A 795 -10.03 24.15 -22.90
N VAL A 796 -10.88 23.16 -23.12
CA VAL A 796 -10.82 22.32 -24.32
C VAL A 796 -11.11 23.13 -25.58
N SER A 797 -12.06 24.06 -25.53
CA SER A 797 -12.34 24.98 -26.64
C SER A 797 -11.12 25.84 -26.98
N ARG A 798 -10.43 26.39 -25.98
CA ARG A 798 -9.20 27.20 -26.23
C ARG A 798 -8.06 26.34 -26.78
N LEU A 799 -7.91 25.11 -26.34
CA LEU A 799 -6.88 24.19 -26.83
C LEU A 799 -7.11 23.79 -28.28
N THR A 800 -8.35 23.61 -28.70
CA THR A 800 -8.72 23.20 -30.07
C THR A 800 -8.91 24.38 -31.02
N GLY A 801 -9.14 25.59 -30.49
CA GLY A 801 -9.50 26.77 -31.28
C GLY A 801 -10.95 26.82 -31.73
N TYR A 802 -11.81 25.87 -31.28
CA TYR A 802 -13.23 25.80 -31.60
C TYR A 802 -14.10 26.08 -30.39
N ASN A 803 -15.18 26.85 -30.56
CA ASN A 803 -16.21 26.98 -29.53
C ASN A 803 -17.03 25.68 -29.43
N LEU A 804 -16.68 24.79 -28.47
CA LEU A 804 -17.34 23.51 -28.31
C LEU A 804 -18.63 23.56 -27.50
N THR A 805 -19.09 24.75 -27.10
CA THR A 805 -20.36 24.92 -26.36
C THR A 805 -21.53 24.21 -27.05
N PRO A 806 -21.76 24.36 -28.38
CA PRO A 806 -22.88 23.71 -29.09
C PRO A 806 -22.76 22.18 -29.11
N PHE A 807 -21.54 21.64 -29.10
CA PHE A 807 -21.30 20.20 -28.99
C PHE A 807 -21.75 19.66 -27.63
N PHE A 808 -21.30 20.30 -26.54
CA PHE A 808 -21.67 19.88 -25.19
C PHE A 808 -23.15 20.12 -24.87
N GLU A 809 -23.75 21.16 -25.43
CA GLU A 809 -25.19 21.38 -25.35
C GLU A 809 -25.97 20.22 -26.03
N LYS A 810 -25.56 19.85 -27.25
CA LYS A 810 -26.20 18.75 -27.99
C LYS A 810 -26.10 17.42 -27.24
N TRP A 811 -24.97 17.17 -26.57
CA TRP A 811 -24.77 16.02 -25.70
C TRP A 811 -25.43 16.18 -24.31
N GLY A 812 -26.05 17.35 -24.00
CA GLY A 812 -26.86 17.64 -22.81
C GLY A 812 -26.06 17.89 -21.53
N PHE A 813 -24.79 18.28 -21.63
CA PHE A 813 -23.98 18.71 -20.48
C PHE A 813 -24.42 20.09 -19.93
N LEU A 814 -25.13 20.87 -20.75
CA LEU A 814 -25.55 22.24 -20.46
C LEU A 814 -27.06 22.36 -20.29
N ARG A 815 -27.71 21.36 -19.71
CA ARG A 815 -29.12 21.40 -19.42
C ARG A 815 -29.43 22.37 -18.28
N GLN A 816 -30.43 23.26 -18.49
CA GLN A 816 -30.84 24.26 -17.51
C GLN A 816 -31.79 23.64 -16.46
N VAL A 817 -31.21 23.06 -15.42
CA VAL A 817 -31.94 22.41 -14.31
C VAL A 817 -31.20 22.60 -12.99
N SER A 818 -31.89 22.35 -11.89
CA SER A 818 -31.26 22.15 -10.57
C SER A 818 -31.49 20.71 -10.12
N MET A 819 -30.36 19.98 -9.98
CA MET A 819 -30.39 18.57 -9.59
C MET A 819 -29.46 18.30 -8.43
N ARG A 820 -29.88 17.43 -7.53
CA ARG A 820 -29.01 16.80 -6.54
C ARG A 820 -28.59 15.44 -7.07
N VAL A 821 -27.29 15.19 -7.05
CA VAL A 821 -26.68 14.00 -7.63
C VAL A 821 -26.01 13.20 -6.54
N GLY A 822 -26.42 11.95 -6.36
CA GLY A 822 -25.74 11.00 -5.49
C GLY A 822 -24.63 10.29 -6.27
N ASP A 823 -23.38 10.67 -6.01
CA ASP A 823 -22.20 10.13 -6.68
C ASP A 823 -21.02 10.09 -5.68
N TYR A 824 -20.94 9.01 -4.89
CA TYR A 824 -20.04 8.90 -3.72
C TYR A 824 -20.14 10.11 -2.76
N GLY A 825 -21.37 10.48 -2.48
CA GLY A 825 -21.76 11.64 -1.69
C GLY A 825 -22.68 12.56 -2.47
N ASP A 826 -23.26 13.56 -1.78
CA ASP A 826 -24.20 14.49 -2.39
C ASP A 826 -23.46 15.58 -3.16
N LYS A 827 -23.72 15.66 -4.44
CA LYS A 827 -23.22 16.72 -5.34
C LYS A 827 -24.41 17.44 -5.98
N TRP A 828 -24.21 18.67 -6.40
CA TRP A 828 -25.22 19.46 -7.06
C TRP A 828 -24.86 19.81 -8.48
N TYR A 829 -25.86 19.86 -9.33
CA TYR A 829 -25.80 20.43 -10.68
C TYR A 829 -26.87 21.50 -10.78
N ILE A 830 -26.49 22.77 -10.85
CA ILE A 830 -27.41 23.90 -10.86
C ILE A 830 -27.00 24.83 -12.01
N LEU A 831 -27.83 24.90 -13.03
CA LEU A 831 -27.63 25.77 -14.20
C LEU A 831 -28.91 26.53 -14.50
N THR A 832 -28.90 27.85 -14.24
CA THR A 832 -30.02 28.74 -14.62
C THR A 832 -29.86 29.20 -16.06
N PRO A 833 -30.96 29.67 -16.71
CA PRO A 833 -30.87 30.30 -18.04
C PRO A 833 -29.87 31.47 -18.08
N SER A 834 -29.90 32.36 -17.08
CA SER A 834 -29.01 33.53 -17.06
C SER A 834 -27.54 33.14 -16.85
N MET A 835 -27.22 32.07 -16.14
CA MET A 835 -25.86 31.52 -16.04
C MET A 835 -25.41 30.95 -17.39
N TYR A 836 -26.28 30.24 -18.09
CA TYR A 836 -26.02 29.73 -19.41
C TYR A 836 -25.77 30.86 -20.41
N ASP A 837 -26.63 31.88 -20.46
CA ASP A 837 -26.49 33.00 -21.36
C ASP A 837 -25.19 33.78 -21.11
N GLU A 838 -24.83 34.01 -19.84
CA GLU A 838 -23.54 34.63 -19.47
C GLU A 838 -22.35 33.79 -19.97
N PHE A 839 -22.42 32.48 -19.81
CA PHE A 839 -21.38 31.58 -20.30
C PHE A 839 -21.23 31.61 -21.84
N VAL A 840 -22.34 31.54 -22.56
CA VAL A 840 -22.34 31.61 -24.03
C VAL A 840 -21.73 32.91 -24.49
N GLN A 841 -22.13 34.05 -23.91
CA GLN A 841 -21.56 35.36 -24.25
C GLN A 841 -20.04 35.41 -24.00
N ASP A 842 -19.57 34.86 -22.90
CA ASP A 842 -18.14 34.78 -22.59
C ASP A 842 -17.38 33.84 -23.55
N MET A 843 -18.01 32.78 -24.00
CA MET A 843 -17.44 31.86 -24.98
C MET A 843 -17.34 32.48 -26.36
N ASP A 844 -18.39 33.20 -26.79
CA ASP A 844 -18.42 33.94 -28.07
C ASP A 844 -17.38 35.07 -28.08
N ALA A 845 -17.18 35.74 -26.96
CA ALA A 845 -16.16 36.79 -26.81
C ALA A 845 -14.72 36.26 -26.97
N LEU A 846 -14.48 34.96 -26.91
CA LEU A 846 -13.17 34.37 -27.19
C LEU A 846 -12.78 34.42 -28.67
N GLY A 847 -13.74 34.65 -29.60
CA GLY A 847 -13.50 34.68 -31.02
C GLY A 847 -12.99 33.37 -31.62
N LEU A 848 -13.37 32.23 -31.01
CA LEU A 848 -13.02 30.91 -31.51
C LEU A 848 -13.81 30.53 -32.75
N GLN A 849 -13.32 29.55 -33.51
CA GLN A 849 -14.03 29.03 -34.65
C GLN A 849 -15.35 28.37 -34.21
N GLU A 850 -16.38 28.50 -35.04
CA GLU A 850 -17.69 27.92 -34.78
C GLU A 850 -17.63 26.38 -34.88
N CYS A 851 -18.15 25.69 -33.89
CA CYS A 851 -18.45 24.27 -33.93
C CYS A 851 -19.87 24.08 -34.48
N ASN A 852 -20.01 24.09 -35.80
CA ASN A 852 -21.30 23.99 -36.48
C ASN A 852 -21.90 22.59 -36.48
N ALA A 853 -23.14 22.42 -36.97
CA ALA A 853 -23.85 21.14 -36.96
C ALA A 853 -23.11 20.01 -37.70
N GLU A 854 -22.38 20.30 -38.76
CA GLU A 854 -21.59 19.33 -39.50
C GLU A 854 -20.40 18.86 -38.68
N MET A 855 -19.70 19.79 -38.02
CA MET A 855 -18.58 19.45 -37.13
C MET A 855 -19.05 18.64 -35.92
N ILE A 856 -20.15 19.02 -35.29
CA ILE A 856 -20.76 18.27 -34.20
C ILE A 856 -21.03 16.81 -34.62
N ARG A 857 -21.63 16.63 -35.82
CA ARG A 857 -21.89 15.33 -36.41
C ARG A 857 -20.58 14.55 -36.62
N THR A 858 -19.59 15.19 -37.23
CA THR A 858 -18.30 14.58 -37.52
C THR A 858 -17.61 14.09 -36.25
N ILE A 859 -17.55 14.91 -35.20
CA ILE A 859 -16.97 14.56 -33.92
C ILE A 859 -17.78 13.41 -33.31
N SER A 860 -19.11 13.53 -33.18
CA SER A 860 -19.98 12.57 -32.47
C SER A 860 -20.05 11.18 -33.11
N THR A 861 -19.57 11.02 -34.33
CA THR A 861 -19.57 9.75 -35.07
C THR A 861 -18.16 9.33 -35.50
N TYR A 862 -17.14 10.01 -34.96
CA TYR A 862 -15.76 9.74 -35.32
C TYR A 862 -15.28 8.39 -34.73
N LYS A 863 -14.75 7.55 -35.61
CA LYS A 863 -14.17 6.28 -35.20
C LYS A 863 -12.67 6.47 -35.02
N GLY A 864 -12.19 6.35 -33.82
CA GLY A 864 -10.78 6.44 -33.53
C GLY A 864 -9.92 5.41 -34.27
N LYS A 865 -8.65 5.69 -34.36
CA LYS A 865 -7.64 4.86 -35.04
C LYS A 865 -7.50 3.52 -34.35
N ARG A 866 -7.39 2.48 -35.14
CA ARG A 866 -7.03 1.16 -34.65
C ARG A 866 -5.52 1.06 -34.47
N PHE A 867 -5.06 0.73 -33.27
CA PHE A 867 -3.65 0.52 -32.98
C PHE A 867 -3.22 -0.92 -33.29
N ALA A 868 -1.96 -1.09 -33.68
CA ALA A 868 -1.36 -2.41 -33.79
C ALA A 868 -1.16 -2.98 -32.37
N ARG A 869 -1.42 -4.29 -32.23
CA ARG A 869 -1.20 -4.96 -30.97
C ARG A 869 0.29 -4.96 -30.60
N PRO A 870 0.64 -4.57 -29.39
CA PRO A 870 2.03 -4.56 -28.96
C PRO A 870 2.58 -5.99 -28.79
N THR A 871 3.89 -6.13 -28.88
CA THR A 871 4.60 -7.37 -28.57
C THR A 871 5.32 -7.24 -27.24
N PHE A 872 5.27 -8.29 -26.44
CA PHE A 872 5.91 -8.35 -25.13
C PHE A 872 6.99 -9.45 -25.17
N PRO A 873 8.27 -9.09 -25.28
CA PRO A 873 9.36 -10.08 -25.29
C PRO A 873 9.51 -10.74 -23.91
N ASN A 874 10.06 -11.97 -23.92
CA ASN A 874 10.33 -12.73 -22.69
C ASN A 874 11.47 -12.13 -21.86
#